data_88c3078dce8e75621c6c3c49b34ce523
#
_entry.id   88c3078dce8e75621c6c3c49b34ce523
#
_cell.length_a   1.000
_cell.length_b   1.000
_cell.length_c   1.000
_cell.angle_alpha   90.00
_cell.angle_beta   90.00
_cell.angle_gamma   90.00
#
_symmetry.space_group_name_H-M   'P 1'
#
loop_
_entity.id
_entity.type
_entity.pdbx_description
1 polymer ?
#
loop_
_entity_poly.entity_id
_entity_poly.type
_entity_poly.pdbx_seq_one_letter_code
_entity_poly.pdbx_strand_id
1 'polypeptide(L)'
;MKKLQNNKLIIEYDTSKNGIKRILSKADQYSLNWVKSGSGLFGELFGEYNRTDFKYEPNHITSTYYYNELEVVCDISLDDNNAYIDYVFTNKQPNPLTFDTGDIGVFAPFNDTYSPYTKEYQLTKKCHAHIWCGESSSYIYALRMSGEENNFAVQLVGGQIADYQIVRKLKLNDRGDFVLLFRPFTINPMDKLHIRLKLFTFRTEKRFYEKLQKEESYLKIDLDKFTYRVKEKIKVNLKGKNINTINVMCDGKPVEVIKQEDDLYLVCGSFETVGIKKFTIKYNNHTTHFEINVIENELDLIDSRLNFIVDNQQNTDATDSRYGAYYLYNYIEEKKFYESGKNSNKGLGRARVGMGIAILARLIADFPIDNDFKDKLDKSIRLYVDFVDRAIVSETGVVADVPFKKVGGNFSNYGNYCLLYCLMFQYTEDRRYYDKAIKIIDKFYEKGGSNSYVLEVPILKLIKLSYQLGENGIAENLRAKYLVHIENILKKGIQFPTATTRFSDTVVASATDVMLDAYEITKEEKYLIEAKKLFKILISFSGKQPSVFMYDSAIRHWEGYVFGESKQFGDNFPSCSSCLTAKVLSRYSKAKNHPKYQKRANNLLFDTLLLYNDNRASCCYIYPYKINNLYGKKFDKATNNQDWIIYYNLMYNDEFNKPFNRTLDSNDNTDIY
;
A
#
# COMPACT_ATOMS: atom_id res chain seq x y z
N MET A 1 8.87 -25.28 26.95
CA MET A 1 9.54 -24.12 26.37
C MET A 1 11.04 -24.28 26.44
N LYS A 2 11.77 -24.12 25.32
CA LYS A 2 13.22 -24.08 25.25
C LYS A 2 13.66 -22.69 24.78
N LYS A 3 14.83 -22.23 25.24
CA LYS A 3 15.35 -20.89 24.94
C LYS A 3 16.70 -21.00 24.25
N LEU A 4 16.80 -20.33 23.08
CA LEU A 4 18.04 -20.11 22.35
C LEU A 4 18.37 -18.62 22.38
N GLN A 5 19.66 -18.25 22.43
CA GLN A 5 20.04 -16.85 22.40
C GLN A 5 21.46 -16.64 21.88
N ASN A 6 21.67 -15.56 21.16
CA ASN A 6 22.98 -15.07 20.72
C ASN A 6 23.17 -13.59 21.10
N ASN A 7 24.10 -12.89 20.46
CA ASN A 7 24.38 -11.47 20.77
C ASN A 7 23.21 -10.54 20.42
N LYS A 8 22.31 -10.91 19.51
CA LYS A 8 21.24 -10.05 18.97
C LYS A 8 19.83 -10.53 19.26
N LEU A 9 19.61 -11.82 19.30
CA LEU A 9 18.29 -12.42 19.35
C LEU A 9 18.10 -13.31 20.58
N ILE A 10 16.84 -13.35 21.04
CA ILE A 10 16.33 -14.35 21.98
C ILE A 10 15.17 -15.05 21.28
N ILE A 11 15.21 -16.39 21.23
CA ILE A 11 14.20 -17.24 20.62
C ILE A 11 13.65 -18.18 21.70
N GLU A 12 12.31 -18.20 21.84
CA GLU A 12 11.63 -19.13 22.72
C GLU A 12 10.82 -20.13 21.86
N TYR A 13 11.24 -21.39 21.92
CA TYR A 13 10.63 -22.50 21.17
C TYR A 13 9.63 -23.27 22.03
N ASP A 14 8.45 -23.52 21.48
CA ASP A 14 7.40 -24.33 22.11
C ASP A 14 7.50 -25.79 21.66
N THR A 15 7.98 -26.64 22.56
CA THR A 15 8.16 -28.08 22.28
C THR A 15 6.84 -28.83 22.12
N SER A 16 5.73 -28.31 22.61
CA SER A 16 4.42 -28.96 22.47
C SER A 16 3.75 -28.68 21.13
N LYS A 17 4.08 -27.54 20.50
CA LYS A 17 3.53 -27.08 19.22
C LYS A 17 4.55 -27.02 18.08
N ASN A 18 5.78 -27.43 18.33
CA ASN A 18 6.85 -27.56 17.33
C ASN A 18 7.17 -26.28 16.56
N GLY A 19 7.22 -25.14 17.22
CA GLY A 19 7.54 -23.88 16.56
C GLY A 19 8.03 -22.79 17.52
N ILE A 20 8.47 -21.68 16.96
CA ILE A 20 8.96 -20.53 17.71
C ILE A 20 7.77 -19.68 18.15
N LYS A 21 7.63 -19.50 19.47
CA LYS A 21 6.58 -18.69 20.09
C LYS A 21 6.97 -17.24 20.28
N ARG A 22 8.27 -16.96 20.48
CA ARG A 22 8.78 -15.60 20.66
C ARG A 22 10.11 -15.41 19.97
N ILE A 23 10.25 -14.28 19.31
CA ILE A 23 11.50 -13.75 18.79
C ILE A 23 11.65 -12.33 19.31
N LEU A 24 12.70 -12.07 20.09
CA LEU A 24 12.98 -10.78 20.69
C LEU A 24 14.33 -10.28 20.20
N SER A 25 14.46 -8.98 19.98
CA SER A 25 15.75 -8.31 19.80
C SER A 25 16.30 -7.88 21.15
N LYS A 26 17.57 -8.23 21.47
CA LYS A 26 18.22 -7.79 22.71
C LYS A 26 18.42 -6.26 22.79
N ALA A 27 18.51 -5.61 21.65
CA ALA A 27 18.67 -4.15 21.57
C ALA A 27 17.33 -3.38 21.69
N ASP A 28 16.20 -4.08 21.80
CA ASP A 28 14.89 -3.47 21.84
C ASP A 28 14.44 -3.16 23.27
N GLN A 29 14.44 -1.86 23.61
CA GLN A 29 13.97 -1.37 24.91
C GLN A 29 12.50 -1.70 25.24
N TYR A 30 11.66 -1.93 24.22
CA TYR A 30 10.26 -2.24 24.39
C TYR A 30 9.97 -3.74 24.41
N SER A 31 10.96 -4.59 24.16
CA SER A 31 10.81 -6.04 24.10
C SER A 31 9.66 -6.49 23.18
N LEU A 32 9.61 -5.94 21.95
CA LEU A 32 8.65 -6.36 20.93
C LEU A 32 8.84 -7.85 20.64
N ASN A 33 7.79 -8.63 20.83
CA ASN A 33 7.74 -9.96 20.26
C ASN A 33 7.33 -9.87 18.79
N TRP A 34 8.25 -10.20 17.88
CA TRP A 34 8.01 -10.17 16.44
C TRP A 34 6.98 -11.20 15.99
N VAL A 35 6.82 -12.29 16.76
CA VAL A 35 5.89 -13.39 16.46
C VAL A 35 4.57 -13.15 17.15
N LYS A 36 3.49 -13.38 16.45
CA LYS A 36 2.13 -13.41 16.96
C LYS A 36 1.77 -14.83 17.39
N SER A 37 1.04 -14.98 18.48
CA SER A 37 0.35 -16.23 18.78
C SER A 37 -0.88 -16.37 17.89
N GLY A 38 -0.94 -17.40 17.07
CA GLY A 38 -1.97 -17.60 16.06
C GLY A 38 -2.37 -19.05 15.88
N SER A 39 -2.76 -19.39 14.66
CA SER A 39 -3.15 -20.75 14.25
C SER A 39 -1.94 -21.67 14.20
N GLY A 40 -0.76 -21.14 13.88
CA GLY A 40 0.52 -21.82 13.91
C GLY A 40 1.61 -20.97 14.56
N LEU A 41 2.74 -21.57 14.87
CA LEU A 41 3.92 -20.91 15.41
C LEU A 41 4.92 -20.64 14.28
N PHE A 42 5.82 -19.67 14.49
CA PHE A 42 6.83 -19.32 13.49
C PHE A 42 7.77 -20.51 13.24
N GLY A 43 7.92 -20.89 11.96
CA GLY A 43 8.71 -22.05 11.55
C GLY A 43 8.00 -23.41 11.73
N GLU A 44 6.74 -23.45 12.14
CA GLU A 44 5.93 -24.67 12.15
C GLU A 44 5.51 -25.03 10.72
N LEU A 45 5.52 -26.33 10.38
CA LEU A 45 5.02 -26.81 9.08
C LEU A 45 3.52 -26.54 8.97
N PHE A 46 3.08 -26.17 7.78
CA PHE A 46 1.67 -25.93 7.48
C PHE A 46 1.02 -27.22 7.00
N GLY A 47 0.06 -27.72 7.75
CA GLY A 47 -0.65 -28.97 7.48
C GLY A 47 -0.52 -29.98 8.62
N GLU A 48 -0.88 -31.21 8.35
CA GLU A 48 -0.77 -32.30 9.33
C GLU A 48 0.61 -32.94 9.28
N TYR A 49 1.22 -33.12 10.44
CA TYR A 49 2.52 -33.76 10.59
C TYR A 49 2.64 -34.48 11.91
N ASN A 50 3.49 -35.50 11.96
CA ASN A 50 3.81 -36.24 13.17
C ASN A 50 5.29 -36.08 13.49
N ARG A 51 5.60 -35.56 14.70
CA ARG A 51 6.97 -35.47 15.16
C ARG A 51 7.45 -36.85 15.65
N THR A 52 8.59 -37.28 15.12
CA THR A 52 9.18 -38.57 15.42
C THR A 52 10.38 -38.47 16.35
N ASP A 53 11.13 -37.33 16.31
CA ASP A 53 12.27 -37.11 17.20
C ASP A 53 12.41 -35.64 17.58
N PHE A 54 13.06 -35.38 18.72
CA PHE A 54 13.34 -34.01 19.20
C PHE A 54 14.62 -34.00 20.03
N LYS A 55 15.57 -33.13 19.64
CA LYS A 55 16.83 -32.90 20.37
C LYS A 55 16.97 -31.42 20.69
N TYR A 56 17.50 -31.12 21.85
CA TYR A 56 17.79 -29.76 22.29
C TYR A 56 19.19 -29.66 22.85
N GLU A 57 19.97 -28.75 22.31
CA GLU A 57 21.30 -28.35 22.76
C GLU A 57 21.33 -26.84 22.97
N PRO A 58 22.28 -26.28 23.73
CA PRO A 58 22.48 -24.85 23.79
C PRO A 58 22.67 -24.28 22.38
N ASN A 59 21.83 -23.36 21.95
CA ASN A 59 21.83 -22.72 20.61
C ASN A 59 21.42 -23.61 19.41
N HIS A 60 20.92 -24.84 19.65
CA HIS A 60 20.50 -25.72 18.59
C HIS A 60 19.27 -26.56 18.99
N ILE A 61 18.32 -26.67 18.06
CA ILE A 61 17.14 -27.55 18.17
C ILE A 61 17.03 -28.33 16.88
N THR A 62 16.93 -29.65 16.98
CA THR A 62 16.62 -30.54 15.86
C THR A 62 15.30 -31.21 16.12
N SER A 63 14.41 -31.21 15.13
CA SER A 63 13.14 -31.95 15.17
C SER A 63 12.97 -32.75 13.89
N THR A 64 12.56 -33.99 13.99
CA THR A 64 12.24 -34.82 12.84
C THR A 64 10.74 -35.08 12.79
N TYR A 65 10.18 -34.95 11.59
CA TYR A 65 8.75 -35.09 11.32
C TYR A 65 8.50 -36.09 10.19
N TYR A 66 7.30 -36.68 10.21
CA TYR A 66 6.71 -37.30 9.03
C TYR A 66 5.58 -36.40 8.53
N TYR A 67 5.69 -35.91 7.30
CA TYR A 67 4.85 -34.85 6.72
C TYR A 67 4.63 -35.11 5.24
N ASN A 68 3.37 -35.28 4.80
CA ASN A 68 3.01 -35.54 3.39
C ASN A 68 3.91 -36.59 2.71
N GLU A 69 4.08 -37.76 3.37
CA GLU A 69 4.93 -38.88 2.93
C GLU A 69 6.45 -38.58 2.88
N LEU A 70 6.88 -37.40 3.33
CA LEU A 70 8.28 -36.98 3.44
C LEU A 70 8.77 -37.14 4.88
N GLU A 71 10.04 -37.54 5.03
CA GLU A 71 10.76 -37.29 6.28
C GLU A 71 11.31 -35.86 6.22
N VAL A 72 11.03 -35.07 7.24
CA VAL A 72 11.50 -33.70 7.36
C VAL A 72 12.34 -33.53 8.61
N VAL A 73 13.59 -33.11 8.43
CA VAL A 73 14.44 -32.66 9.53
C VAL A 73 14.40 -31.13 9.55
N CYS A 74 14.00 -30.57 10.68
CA CYS A 74 14.00 -29.13 10.93
C CYS A 74 15.06 -28.80 11.98
N ASP A 75 16.05 -28.01 11.60
CA ASP A 75 17.10 -27.52 12.48
C ASP A 75 16.96 -26.02 12.73
N ILE A 76 16.91 -25.62 13.98
CA ILE A 76 16.99 -24.22 14.41
C ILE A 76 18.32 -23.98 15.09
N SER A 77 19.16 -23.15 14.47
CA SER A 77 20.51 -22.86 14.94
C SER A 77 20.81 -21.37 15.03
N LEU A 78 21.77 -20.97 15.85
CA LEU A 78 22.19 -19.61 16.01
C LEU A 78 23.69 -19.47 15.77
N ASP A 79 24.08 -18.50 14.93
CA ASP A 79 25.42 -17.93 14.95
C ASP A 79 25.48 -16.73 15.93
N ASP A 80 26.59 -16.02 15.98
CA ASP A 80 26.78 -14.87 16.88
C ASP A 80 25.70 -13.79 16.76
N ASN A 81 25.12 -13.58 15.59
CA ASN A 81 24.23 -12.44 15.29
C ASN A 81 22.91 -12.79 14.62
N ASN A 82 22.79 -13.98 14.06
CA ASN A 82 21.62 -14.42 13.28
C ASN A 82 21.06 -15.72 13.85
N ALA A 83 19.86 -16.07 13.40
CA ALA A 83 19.30 -17.40 13.60
C ALA A 83 18.95 -17.99 12.23
N TYR A 84 18.96 -19.31 12.17
CA TYR A 84 18.61 -20.07 10.95
C TYR A 84 17.55 -21.10 11.28
N ILE A 85 16.68 -21.34 10.31
CA ILE A 85 15.75 -22.46 10.30
C ILE A 85 15.99 -23.21 9.01
N ASP A 86 16.46 -24.44 9.14
CA ASP A 86 16.76 -25.33 8.04
C ASP A 86 15.74 -26.46 7.98
N TYR A 87 15.16 -26.69 6.82
CA TYR A 87 14.29 -27.84 6.55
C TYR A 87 14.94 -28.71 5.48
N VAL A 88 15.10 -29.99 5.78
CA VAL A 88 15.54 -31.01 4.83
C VAL A 88 14.40 -31.97 4.61
N PHE A 89 13.72 -31.86 3.48
CA PHE A 89 12.66 -32.79 3.06
C PHE A 89 13.30 -33.93 2.30
N THR A 90 13.09 -35.17 2.73
CA THR A 90 13.63 -36.39 2.13
C THR A 90 12.49 -37.29 1.69
N ASN A 91 12.49 -37.70 0.41
CA ASN A 91 11.56 -38.70 -0.09
C ASN A 91 12.11 -40.12 0.22
N LYS A 92 11.46 -40.78 1.17
CA LYS A 92 11.78 -42.20 1.50
C LYS A 92 10.91 -43.19 0.74
N GLN A 93 9.98 -42.71 -0.11
CA GLN A 93 9.11 -43.57 -0.90
C GLN A 93 9.83 -44.10 -2.15
N PRO A 94 9.38 -45.22 -2.72
CA PRO A 94 9.98 -45.79 -3.93
C PRO A 94 9.67 -44.97 -5.22
N ASN A 95 8.69 -44.07 -5.15
CA ASN A 95 8.24 -43.28 -6.29
C ASN A 95 8.56 -41.80 -6.09
N PRO A 96 8.73 -41.00 -7.16
CA PRO A 96 8.81 -39.54 -7.08
C PRO A 96 7.55 -38.94 -6.44
N LEU A 97 7.72 -37.96 -5.59
CA LEU A 97 6.65 -37.17 -4.97
C LEU A 97 6.66 -35.76 -5.57
N THR A 98 5.52 -35.33 -6.11
CA THR A 98 5.36 -33.99 -6.72
C THR A 98 4.39 -33.18 -5.89
N PHE A 99 4.74 -31.93 -5.65
CA PHE A 99 3.98 -30.97 -4.85
C PHE A 99 3.74 -29.69 -5.63
N ASP A 100 2.51 -29.20 -5.59
CA ASP A 100 2.13 -27.93 -6.17
C ASP A 100 2.22 -26.75 -5.16
N THR A 101 2.06 -25.53 -5.65
CA THR A 101 2.02 -24.36 -4.77
C THR A 101 0.84 -24.47 -3.79
N GLY A 102 1.14 -24.44 -2.51
CA GLY A 102 0.14 -24.53 -1.43
C GLY A 102 0.05 -25.89 -0.76
N ASP A 103 0.71 -26.92 -1.30
CA ASP A 103 0.77 -28.23 -0.66
C ASP A 103 1.74 -28.24 0.53
N ILE A 104 2.86 -27.53 0.40
CA ILE A 104 3.88 -27.43 1.43
C ILE A 104 4.19 -25.96 1.73
N GLY A 105 4.25 -25.62 3.01
CA GLY A 105 4.60 -24.30 3.49
C GLY A 105 4.99 -24.28 4.96
N VAL A 106 5.39 -23.11 5.41
CA VAL A 106 5.74 -22.87 6.82
C VAL A 106 5.06 -21.62 7.35
N PHE A 107 4.61 -21.68 8.59
CA PHE A 107 4.03 -20.53 9.27
C PHE A 107 5.10 -19.46 9.54
N ALA A 108 4.76 -18.22 9.24
CA ALA A 108 5.52 -17.03 9.58
C ALA A 108 4.59 -15.95 10.18
N PRO A 109 3.93 -16.20 11.32
CA PRO A 109 2.99 -15.28 11.91
C PRO A 109 3.74 -14.09 12.54
N PHE A 110 3.51 -12.90 12.02
CA PHE A 110 4.04 -11.66 12.57
C PHE A 110 3.04 -10.96 13.48
N ASN A 111 3.56 -10.19 14.45
CA ASN A 111 2.72 -9.38 15.35
C ASN A 111 2.20 -8.12 14.63
N ASP A 112 1.54 -8.34 13.50
CA ASP A 112 1.03 -7.36 12.56
C ASP A 112 -0.50 -7.29 12.65
N THR A 113 -0.98 -6.54 13.65
CA THR A 113 -2.41 -6.35 13.91
C THR A 113 -2.71 -4.88 14.18
N TYR A 114 -3.87 -4.43 13.71
CA TYR A 114 -4.34 -3.03 13.79
C TYR A 114 -5.54 -2.87 14.72
N SER A 115 -5.76 -3.80 15.62
CA SER A 115 -6.86 -3.79 16.59
C SER A 115 -6.77 -2.62 17.59
N PRO A 116 -7.84 -2.35 18.35
CA PRO A 116 -7.96 -1.17 19.21
C PRO A 116 -7.04 -1.22 20.43
N TYR A 117 -5.76 -1.12 20.18
CA TYR A 117 -4.75 -0.93 21.23
C TYR A 117 -4.55 0.55 21.53
N THR A 118 -3.93 0.84 22.68
CA THR A 118 -3.45 2.21 22.94
C THR A 118 -2.39 2.59 21.92
N LYS A 119 -2.22 3.89 21.64
CA LYS A 119 -1.18 4.41 20.75
C LYS A 119 0.20 3.84 21.11
N GLU A 120 0.55 3.90 22.38
CA GLU A 120 1.82 3.42 22.90
C GLU A 120 2.02 1.93 22.62
N TYR A 121 1.04 1.10 22.92
CA TYR A 121 1.11 -0.33 22.66
C TYR A 121 1.25 -0.63 21.16
N GLN A 122 0.48 0.08 20.32
CA GLN A 122 0.52 -0.09 18.87
C GLN A 122 1.92 0.21 18.32
N LEU A 123 2.50 1.34 18.72
CA LEU A 123 3.81 1.76 18.22
C LEU A 123 4.97 0.93 18.76
N THR A 124 4.88 0.46 20.00
CA THR A 124 6.00 -0.22 20.67
C THR A 124 5.96 -1.75 20.58
N LYS A 125 4.78 -2.34 20.42
CA LYS A 125 4.56 -3.80 20.49
C LYS A 125 4.06 -4.42 19.19
N LYS A 126 3.98 -3.65 18.10
CA LYS A 126 3.50 -4.11 16.78
C LYS A 126 4.46 -3.77 15.66
N CYS A 127 4.34 -4.51 14.57
CA CYS A 127 5.15 -4.32 13.36
C CYS A 127 4.30 -4.37 12.09
N HIS A 128 4.86 -3.87 10.99
CA HIS A 128 4.38 -4.08 9.63
C HIS A 128 5.29 -5.11 8.96
N ALA A 129 4.75 -6.25 8.58
CA ALA A 129 5.48 -7.29 7.87
C ALA A 129 5.25 -7.15 6.35
N HIS A 130 6.26 -6.67 5.63
CA HIS A 130 6.26 -6.55 4.17
C HIS A 130 6.86 -7.83 3.59
N ILE A 131 6.01 -8.66 2.96
CA ILE A 131 6.40 -9.96 2.44
C ILE A 131 6.71 -9.83 0.95
N TRP A 132 7.86 -10.31 0.54
CA TRP A 132 8.24 -10.48 -0.85
C TRP A 132 8.49 -11.95 -1.15
N CYS A 133 7.70 -12.51 -2.07
CA CYS A 133 7.85 -13.86 -2.58
C CYS A 133 8.55 -13.81 -3.94
N GLY A 134 9.84 -13.53 -3.92
CA GLY A 134 10.72 -13.40 -5.08
C GLY A 134 11.49 -14.69 -5.35
N GLU A 135 10.85 -15.84 -5.21
CA GLU A 135 11.45 -17.15 -5.39
C GLU A 135 12.71 -17.32 -4.53
N SER A 136 13.92 -17.42 -5.12
CA SER A 136 15.17 -17.52 -4.37
C SER A 136 15.53 -16.24 -3.60
N SER A 137 15.08 -15.06 -4.07
CA SER A 137 15.33 -13.75 -3.43
C SER A 137 14.22 -13.32 -2.47
N SER A 138 13.45 -14.26 -1.94
CA SER A 138 12.33 -13.98 -1.04
C SER A 138 12.80 -13.46 0.32
N TYR A 139 12.01 -12.52 0.89
CA TYR A 139 12.27 -11.97 2.21
C TYR A 139 11.00 -11.44 2.89
N ILE A 140 11.06 -11.25 4.20
CA ILE A 140 10.11 -10.46 4.96
C ILE A 140 10.86 -9.28 5.60
N TYR A 141 10.42 -8.08 5.27
CA TYR A 141 10.93 -6.81 5.78
C TYR A 141 9.96 -6.30 6.84
N ALA A 142 10.22 -6.62 8.13
CA ALA A 142 9.33 -6.28 9.22
C ALA A 142 9.81 -4.99 9.92
N LEU A 143 8.99 -3.95 9.82
CA LEU A 143 9.23 -2.63 10.39
C LEU A 143 8.42 -2.43 11.67
N ARG A 144 9.00 -1.79 12.67
CA ARG A 144 8.25 -1.28 13.81
C ARG A 144 7.16 -0.32 13.35
N MET A 145 5.99 -0.41 13.95
CA MET A 145 4.91 0.56 13.66
C MET A 145 5.22 1.98 14.10
N SER A 146 6.19 2.18 15.00
CA SER A 146 6.70 3.52 15.35
C SER A 146 7.59 4.16 14.28
N GLY A 147 8.04 3.40 13.27
CA GLY A 147 9.04 3.85 12.30
C GLY A 147 10.45 4.05 12.88
N GLU A 148 10.70 3.54 14.09
CA GLU A 148 12.01 3.58 14.75
C GLU A 148 12.95 2.48 14.26
N GLU A 149 14.22 2.62 14.58
CA GLU A 149 15.24 1.61 14.33
C GLU A 149 15.02 0.32 15.16
N ASN A 150 15.82 -0.71 14.94
CA ASN A 150 15.69 -2.07 15.50
C ASN A 150 14.51 -2.84 14.89
N ASN A 151 14.60 -3.03 13.60
CA ASN A 151 13.68 -3.81 12.78
C ASN A 151 14.14 -5.26 12.66
N PHE A 152 13.28 -6.12 12.10
CA PHE A 152 13.53 -7.54 11.97
C PHE A 152 13.29 -8.02 10.54
N ALA A 153 14.05 -9.02 10.12
CA ALA A 153 13.92 -9.60 8.79
C ALA A 153 14.05 -11.11 8.79
N VAL A 154 13.38 -11.71 7.81
CA VAL A 154 13.56 -13.10 7.39
C VAL A 154 14.01 -13.08 5.95
N GLN A 155 15.08 -13.81 5.62
CA GLN A 155 15.60 -13.97 4.28
C GLN A 155 15.61 -15.44 3.92
N LEU A 156 15.12 -15.79 2.74
CA LEU A 156 15.35 -17.10 2.18
C LEU A 156 16.80 -17.18 1.66
N VAL A 157 17.56 -18.15 2.14
CA VAL A 157 18.95 -18.36 1.74
C VAL A 157 19.18 -19.72 1.08
N GLY A 158 18.15 -20.57 1.04
CA GLY A 158 18.11 -21.85 0.31
C GLY A 158 16.68 -22.21 -0.06
N GLY A 159 16.47 -22.73 -1.27
CA GLY A 159 15.15 -23.06 -1.80
C GLY A 159 14.45 -21.92 -2.54
N GLN A 160 13.13 -22.07 -2.72
CA GLN A 160 12.30 -21.09 -3.45
C GLN A 160 10.92 -20.98 -2.81
N ILE A 161 10.46 -19.73 -2.59
CA ILE A 161 9.11 -19.40 -2.13
C ILE A 161 8.33 -18.84 -3.32
N ALA A 162 7.20 -19.44 -3.66
CA ALA A 162 6.37 -19.00 -4.78
C ALA A 162 5.41 -17.88 -4.39
N ASP A 163 4.77 -18.02 -3.21
CA ASP A 163 3.74 -17.08 -2.77
C ASP A 163 3.55 -17.21 -1.24
N TYR A 164 2.62 -16.47 -0.68
CA TYR A 164 2.18 -16.66 0.70
C TYR A 164 0.65 -16.79 0.77
N GLN A 165 0.17 -17.40 1.82
CA GLN A 165 -1.25 -17.39 2.15
C GLN A 165 -1.49 -16.86 3.55
N ILE A 166 -2.75 -16.52 3.83
CA ILE A 166 -3.19 -16.10 5.16
C ILE A 166 -4.16 -17.13 5.72
N VAL A 167 -3.83 -17.66 6.91
CA VAL A 167 -4.76 -18.40 7.75
C VAL A 167 -5.31 -17.45 8.79
N ARG A 168 -6.62 -17.23 8.77
CA ARG A 168 -7.24 -16.17 9.56
C ARG A 168 -8.35 -16.68 10.46
N LYS A 169 -8.29 -16.30 11.74
CA LYS A 169 -9.48 -16.25 12.58
C LYS A 169 -10.13 -14.88 12.32
N LEU A 170 -11.35 -14.89 11.78
CA LEU A 170 -12.12 -13.69 11.38
C LEU A 170 -12.24 -12.65 12.51
N LYS A 171 -11.25 -11.80 12.66
CA LYS A 171 -11.32 -10.57 13.49
C LYS A 171 -10.86 -9.39 12.66
N LEU A 172 -11.60 -8.31 12.78
CA LEU A 172 -11.29 -6.99 12.23
C LEU A 172 -9.84 -6.60 12.53
N ASN A 173 -9.15 -6.06 11.52
CA ASN A 173 -7.83 -5.45 11.66
C ASN A 173 -6.69 -6.38 12.05
N ASP A 174 -6.81 -7.64 11.72
CA ASP A 174 -5.78 -8.65 11.84
C ASP A 174 -5.40 -9.13 10.45
N ARG A 175 -4.15 -8.93 10.02
CA ARG A 175 -3.67 -9.45 8.73
C ARG A 175 -3.64 -10.99 8.69
N GLY A 176 -3.83 -11.64 9.82
CA GLY A 176 -3.86 -13.09 9.93
C GLY A 176 -2.49 -13.71 10.16
N ASP A 177 -2.45 -15.03 10.07
CA ASP A 177 -1.22 -15.80 10.22
C ASP A 177 -0.69 -16.13 8.82
N PHE A 178 0.49 -15.61 8.48
CA PHE A 178 1.11 -15.87 7.20
C PHE A 178 1.69 -17.26 7.13
N VAL A 179 1.54 -17.87 5.95
CA VAL A 179 2.21 -19.12 5.58
C VAL A 179 2.96 -18.87 4.29
N LEU A 180 4.28 -19.08 4.32
CA LEU A 180 5.12 -19.03 3.13
C LEU A 180 4.95 -20.35 2.37
N LEU A 181 4.60 -20.28 1.09
CA LEU A 181 4.33 -21.41 0.22
C LEU A 181 5.54 -21.66 -0.68
N PHE A 182 6.01 -22.91 -0.70
CA PHE A 182 7.13 -23.26 -1.55
C PHE A 182 6.69 -23.35 -3.01
N ARG A 183 7.65 -23.14 -3.93
CA ARG A 183 7.43 -23.33 -5.35
C ARG A 183 7.17 -24.82 -5.64
N PRO A 184 6.37 -25.17 -6.68
CA PRO A 184 6.20 -26.55 -7.10
C PRO A 184 7.53 -27.27 -7.31
N PHE A 185 7.64 -28.48 -6.82
CA PHE A 185 8.85 -29.30 -6.92
C PHE A 185 8.53 -30.79 -6.93
N THR A 186 9.48 -31.57 -7.45
CA THR A 186 9.45 -33.03 -7.39
C THR A 186 10.69 -33.52 -6.65
N ILE A 187 10.53 -34.44 -5.72
CA ILE A 187 11.62 -35.11 -5.02
C ILE A 187 11.62 -36.58 -5.44
N ASN A 188 12.68 -37.02 -6.13
CA ASN A 188 12.85 -38.42 -6.49
C ASN A 188 13.12 -39.26 -5.25
N PRO A 189 13.00 -40.63 -5.36
CA PRO A 189 13.35 -41.53 -4.27
C PRO A 189 14.75 -41.23 -3.72
N MET A 190 14.87 -41.10 -2.41
CA MET A 190 16.09 -40.76 -1.66
C MET A 190 16.71 -39.40 -1.90
N ASP A 191 16.15 -38.57 -2.84
CA ASP A 191 16.56 -37.19 -3.02
C ASP A 191 16.09 -36.29 -1.87
N LYS A 192 16.69 -35.10 -1.78
CA LYS A 192 16.43 -34.12 -0.72
C LYS A 192 16.16 -32.73 -1.30
N LEU A 193 15.21 -32.04 -0.68
CA LEU A 193 14.99 -30.60 -0.89
C LEU A 193 15.41 -29.86 0.37
N HIS A 194 16.23 -28.82 0.18
CA HIS A 194 16.66 -27.94 1.26
C HIS A 194 15.96 -26.58 1.17
N ILE A 195 15.36 -26.17 2.30
CA ILE A 195 14.80 -24.82 2.48
C ILE A 195 15.48 -24.22 3.72
N ARG A 196 16.11 -23.06 3.54
CA ARG A 196 16.80 -22.38 4.63
C ARG A 196 16.37 -20.92 4.79
N LEU A 197 15.94 -20.57 5.98
CA LEU A 197 15.57 -19.22 6.38
C LEU A 197 16.61 -18.63 7.31
N LYS A 198 17.03 -17.38 7.06
CA LYS A 198 17.93 -16.59 7.93
C LYS A 198 17.14 -15.48 8.61
N LEU A 199 17.22 -15.37 9.89
CA LEU A 199 16.54 -14.41 10.74
C LEU A 199 17.57 -13.42 11.32
N PHE A 200 17.33 -12.12 11.15
CA PHE A 200 18.27 -11.11 11.64
C PHE A 200 17.58 -9.78 11.96
N THR A 201 18.23 -8.95 12.78
CA THR A 201 17.82 -7.58 13.07
C THR A 201 18.57 -6.58 12.19
N PHE A 202 17.95 -5.44 11.89
CA PHE A 202 18.58 -4.34 11.16
C PHE A 202 18.10 -2.98 11.68
N ARG A 203 18.87 -1.92 11.41
CA ARG A 203 18.53 -0.55 11.85
C ARG A 203 17.90 0.27 10.74
N THR A 204 18.52 0.29 9.57
CA THR A 204 18.11 1.11 8.43
C THR A 204 17.90 0.26 7.19
N GLU A 205 17.15 0.78 6.20
CA GLU A 205 16.96 0.14 4.91
C GLU A 205 18.28 -0.21 4.21
N LYS A 206 19.28 0.69 4.25
CA LYS A 206 20.61 0.42 3.72
C LYS A 206 21.24 -0.82 4.38
N ARG A 207 21.16 -0.92 5.70
CA ARG A 207 21.69 -2.08 6.45
C ARG A 207 20.92 -3.37 6.19
N PHE A 208 19.63 -3.26 5.90
CA PHE A 208 18.82 -4.40 5.45
C PHE A 208 19.37 -4.98 4.15
N TYR A 209 19.53 -4.15 3.10
CA TYR A 209 20.06 -4.61 1.81
C TYR A 209 21.50 -5.10 1.90
N GLU A 210 22.37 -4.45 2.66
CA GLU A 210 23.73 -4.91 2.91
C GLU A 210 23.80 -6.33 3.53
N LYS A 211 22.78 -6.68 4.34
CA LYS A 211 22.68 -8.02 4.93
C LYS A 211 22.14 -9.05 3.95
N LEU A 212 21.13 -8.69 3.15
CA LEU A 212 20.58 -9.57 2.14
C LEU A 212 21.64 -9.92 1.08
N GLN A 213 22.42 -8.95 0.62
CA GLN A 213 23.47 -9.10 -0.41
C GLN A 213 24.68 -9.94 0.03
N LYS A 214 24.74 -10.38 1.29
CA LYS A 214 25.74 -11.33 1.74
C LYS A 214 25.50 -12.77 1.23
N GLU A 215 24.27 -13.07 0.87
CA GLU A 215 23.84 -14.39 0.39
C GLU A 215 23.77 -14.41 -1.13
N GLU A 216 24.22 -15.50 -1.75
CA GLU A 216 24.21 -15.68 -3.20
C GLU A 216 22.81 -15.85 -3.78
N SER A 217 21.86 -16.30 -2.95
CA SER A 217 20.45 -16.41 -3.33
C SER A 217 19.74 -15.07 -3.52
N TYR A 218 20.34 -13.95 -3.10
CA TYR A 218 19.70 -12.65 -3.18
C TYR A 218 20.28 -11.80 -4.32
N LEU A 219 19.39 -11.34 -5.19
CA LEU A 219 19.69 -10.37 -6.23
C LEU A 219 18.95 -9.06 -5.92
N LYS A 220 19.69 -7.97 -5.69
CA LYS A 220 19.11 -6.64 -5.57
C LYS A 220 18.66 -6.16 -6.95
N ILE A 221 17.41 -5.74 -7.03
CA ILE A 221 16.79 -5.14 -8.21
C ILE A 221 16.58 -3.67 -7.89
N ASP A 222 17.22 -2.78 -8.63
CA ASP A 222 17.23 -1.34 -8.37
C ASP A 222 16.74 -0.59 -9.60
N LEU A 223 15.54 -0.01 -9.49
CA LEU A 223 14.88 0.79 -10.49
C LEU A 223 14.72 2.22 -9.98
N ASP A 224 14.75 3.16 -10.90
CA ASP A 224 14.46 4.56 -10.60
C ASP A 224 12.95 4.82 -10.40
N LYS A 225 12.10 4.00 -11.03
CA LYS A 225 10.63 4.01 -10.92
C LYS A 225 10.05 2.66 -11.37
N PHE A 226 8.75 2.43 -11.14
CA PHE A 226 8.08 1.19 -11.55
C PHE A 226 7.03 1.40 -12.64
N THR A 227 6.63 2.64 -12.94
CA THR A 227 5.72 2.96 -14.04
C THR A 227 6.45 3.74 -15.12
N TYR A 228 6.38 3.26 -16.36
CA TYR A 228 7.03 3.82 -17.54
C TYR A 228 6.00 4.11 -18.62
N ARG A 229 6.31 5.07 -19.52
CA ARG A 229 5.52 5.32 -20.73
C ARG A 229 5.94 4.35 -21.84
N VAL A 230 5.03 4.10 -22.80
CA VAL A 230 5.35 3.39 -24.03
C VAL A 230 6.57 4.05 -24.70
N LYS A 231 7.51 3.21 -25.17
CA LYS A 231 8.79 3.60 -25.79
C LYS A 231 9.79 4.28 -24.86
N GLU A 232 9.46 4.47 -23.60
CA GLU A 232 10.42 4.98 -22.62
C GLU A 232 11.50 3.93 -22.33
N LYS A 233 12.77 4.38 -22.25
CA LYS A 233 13.88 3.49 -21.91
C LYS A 233 13.85 3.10 -20.44
N ILE A 234 13.90 1.81 -20.21
CA ILE A 234 13.95 1.22 -18.88
C ILE A 234 15.39 0.84 -18.58
N LYS A 235 15.86 1.20 -17.41
CA LYS A 235 17.18 0.82 -16.90
C LYS A 235 17.01 0.17 -15.53
N VAL A 236 17.47 -1.05 -15.37
CA VAL A 236 17.40 -1.79 -14.11
C VAL A 236 18.80 -2.26 -13.75
N ASN A 237 19.27 -1.83 -12.58
CA ASN A 237 20.52 -2.32 -12.03
C ASN A 237 20.25 -3.59 -11.21
N LEU A 238 20.95 -4.66 -11.56
CA LEU A 238 20.90 -5.94 -10.87
C LEU A 238 22.23 -6.16 -10.17
N LYS A 239 22.20 -6.30 -8.84
CA LYS A 239 23.42 -6.51 -8.04
C LYS A 239 23.28 -7.73 -7.14
N GLY A 240 24.17 -8.69 -7.29
CA GLY A 240 24.20 -9.91 -6.48
C GLY A 240 25.57 -10.17 -5.85
N LYS A 241 25.87 -11.42 -5.63
CA LYS A 241 27.16 -11.91 -5.14
C LYS A 241 27.55 -13.16 -5.92
N ASN A 242 28.78 -13.19 -6.44
CA ASN A 242 29.34 -14.34 -7.20
C ASN A 242 28.47 -14.76 -8.39
N ILE A 243 27.97 -13.79 -9.18
CA ILE A 243 27.12 -14.07 -10.35
C ILE A 243 28.01 -14.48 -11.52
N ASN A 244 27.96 -15.77 -11.90
CA ASN A 244 28.66 -16.31 -13.05
C ASN A 244 27.79 -16.30 -14.31
N THR A 245 26.49 -16.54 -14.16
CA THR A 245 25.53 -16.58 -15.26
C THR A 245 24.30 -15.77 -14.88
N ILE A 246 23.77 -15.00 -15.84
CA ILE A 246 22.52 -14.27 -15.68
C ILE A 246 21.75 -14.24 -17.00
N ASN A 247 20.44 -14.47 -16.91
CA ASN A 247 19.52 -14.41 -18.04
C ASN A 247 18.23 -13.73 -17.59
N VAL A 248 17.78 -12.76 -18.36
CA VAL A 248 16.56 -11.99 -18.05
C VAL A 248 15.56 -12.21 -19.18
N MET A 249 14.35 -12.55 -18.81
CA MET A 249 13.21 -12.71 -19.70
C MET A 249 12.11 -11.73 -19.29
N CYS A 250 11.45 -11.08 -20.24
CA CYS A 250 10.25 -10.31 -20.00
C CYS A 250 9.09 -10.94 -20.78
N ASP A 251 8.04 -11.37 -20.10
CA ASP A 251 6.87 -12.05 -20.69
C ASP A 251 7.29 -13.19 -21.64
N GLY A 252 8.29 -13.96 -21.23
CA GLY A 252 8.82 -15.11 -22.00
C GLY A 252 9.80 -14.75 -23.13
N LYS A 253 10.11 -13.47 -23.36
CA LYS A 253 11.09 -13.03 -24.38
C LYS A 253 12.41 -12.60 -23.73
N PRO A 254 13.56 -12.93 -24.33
CA PRO A 254 14.85 -12.52 -23.78
C PRO A 254 15.02 -10.99 -23.83
N VAL A 255 15.66 -10.46 -22.80
CA VAL A 255 15.99 -9.04 -22.67
C VAL A 255 17.51 -8.89 -22.59
N GLU A 256 18.04 -7.84 -23.21
CA GLU A 256 19.48 -7.57 -23.20
C GLU A 256 19.97 -7.29 -21.78
N VAL A 257 21.09 -7.90 -21.43
CA VAL A 257 21.77 -7.74 -20.16
C VAL A 257 23.22 -7.36 -20.39
N ILE A 258 23.64 -6.23 -19.87
CA ILE A 258 24.99 -5.69 -20.03
C ILE A 258 25.71 -5.80 -18.68
N LYS A 259 26.83 -6.54 -18.65
CA LYS A 259 27.70 -6.55 -17.48
C LYS A 259 28.41 -5.20 -17.36
N GLN A 260 28.25 -4.52 -16.22
CA GLN A 260 28.88 -3.23 -15.93
C GLN A 260 30.20 -3.43 -15.15
N GLU A 261 30.11 -4.17 -14.05
CA GLU A 261 31.22 -4.52 -13.14
C GLU A 261 31.01 -5.94 -12.62
N ASP A 262 31.88 -6.42 -11.77
CA ASP A 262 31.67 -7.70 -11.10
C ASP A 262 30.42 -7.65 -10.23
N ASP A 263 29.54 -8.64 -10.45
CA ASP A 263 28.25 -8.75 -9.77
C ASP A 263 27.24 -7.60 -10.00
N LEU A 264 27.54 -6.68 -10.95
CA LEU A 264 26.65 -5.59 -11.34
C LEU A 264 26.27 -5.69 -12.83
N TYR A 265 24.98 -5.75 -13.12
CA TYR A 265 24.43 -5.90 -14.46
C TYR A 265 23.36 -4.84 -14.72
N LEU A 266 23.30 -4.35 -15.94
CA LEU A 266 22.30 -3.41 -16.41
C LEU A 266 21.37 -4.13 -17.40
N VAL A 267 20.09 -4.08 -17.14
CA VAL A 267 19.04 -4.50 -18.07
C VAL A 267 18.49 -3.26 -18.74
N CYS A 268 18.46 -3.26 -20.05
CA CYS A 268 17.90 -2.17 -20.87
C CYS A 268 16.75 -2.68 -21.72
N GLY A 269 15.73 -1.87 -21.89
CA GLY A 269 14.58 -2.20 -22.73
C GLY A 269 13.66 -1.01 -22.95
N SER A 270 12.70 -1.21 -23.84
CA SER A 270 11.53 -0.34 -24.00
C SER A 270 10.36 -1.19 -24.49
N PHE A 271 9.14 -0.74 -24.29
CA PHE A 271 7.94 -1.48 -24.67
C PHE A 271 7.02 -0.67 -25.56
N GLU A 272 6.50 -1.31 -26.59
CA GLU A 272 5.52 -0.74 -27.53
C GLU A 272 4.07 -0.93 -27.02
N THR A 273 3.85 -1.76 -26.00
CA THR A 273 2.51 -2.12 -25.52
C THR A 273 2.36 -1.84 -24.04
N VAL A 274 1.20 -1.31 -23.68
CA VAL A 274 0.80 -1.03 -22.30
C VAL A 274 0.63 -2.30 -21.46
N GLY A 275 0.48 -2.11 -20.15
CA GLY A 275 0.16 -3.14 -19.17
C GLY A 275 1.35 -3.58 -18.33
N ILE A 276 1.08 -4.53 -17.44
CA ILE A 276 2.10 -5.06 -16.52
C ILE A 276 3.10 -5.92 -17.32
N LYS A 277 4.38 -5.66 -17.08
CA LYS A 277 5.50 -6.44 -17.65
C LYS A 277 6.19 -7.17 -16.51
N LYS A 278 6.21 -8.50 -16.59
CA LYS A 278 6.87 -9.35 -15.61
C LYS A 278 8.24 -9.79 -16.12
N PHE A 279 9.27 -9.37 -15.41
CA PHE A 279 10.65 -9.80 -15.66
C PHE A 279 10.98 -10.99 -14.77
N THR A 280 11.45 -12.07 -15.39
CA THR A 280 11.98 -13.24 -14.69
C THR A 280 13.49 -13.28 -14.89
N ILE A 281 14.24 -13.40 -13.83
CA ILE A 281 15.70 -13.40 -13.83
C ILE A 281 16.18 -14.74 -13.32
N LYS A 282 16.96 -15.44 -14.15
CA LYS A 282 17.70 -16.63 -13.75
C LYS A 282 19.17 -16.28 -13.61
N TYR A 283 19.77 -16.57 -12.48
CA TYR A 283 21.19 -16.31 -12.20
C TYR A 283 21.78 -17.47 -11.41
N ASN A 284 22.92 -17.98 -11.86
CA ASN A 284 23.46 -19.24 -11.37
C ASN A 284 22.33 -20.32 -11.28
N ASN A 285 22.08 -20.87 -10.08
CA ASN A 285 21.00 -21.83 -9.83
C ASN A 285 19.78 -21.16 -9.17
N HIS A 286 19.70 -19.83 -9.19
CA HIS A 286 18.65 -19.05 -8.53
C HIS A 286 17.70 -18.42 -9.54
N THR A 287 16.50 -18.09 -9.07
CA THR A 287 15.49 -17.37 -9.87
C THR A 287 14.87 -16.29 -9.00
N THR A 288 14.58 -15.15 -9.61
CA THR A 288 13.75 -14.10 -9.02
C THR A 288 12.97 -13.36 -10.09
N HIS A 289 12.15 -12.39 -9.68
CA HIS A 289 11.39 -11.58 -10.64
C HIS A 289 11.17 -10.16 -10.12
N PHE A 290 10.72 -9.29 -11.01
CA PHE A 290 10.15 -7.99 -10.69
C PHE A 290 9.06 -7.63 -11.70
N GLU A 291 8.25 -6.62 -11.36
CA GLU A 291 7.11 -6.21 -12.18
C GLU A 291 7.08 -4.70 -12.32
N ILE A 292 6.89 -4.23 -13.55
CA ILE A 292 6.67 -2.81 -13.87
C ILE A 292 5.34 -2.63 -14.58
N ASN A 293 4.84 -1.39 -14.60
CA ASN A 293 3.69 -1.00 -15.41
C ASN A 293 4.15 -0.14 -16.58
N VAL A 294 3.57 -0.37 -17.75
CA VAL A 294 3.77 0.47 -18.94
C VAL A 294 2.43 1.10 -19.29
N ILE A 295 2.40 2.40 -19.35
CA ILE A 295 1.21 3.18 -19.72
C ILE A 295 1.45 3.94 -21.03
N GLU A 296 0.40 4.37 -21.69
CA GLU A 296 0.48 5.36 -22.76
C GLU A 296 0.91 6.72 -22.18
N ASN A 297 0.30 7.78 -22.60
CA ASN A 297 0.39 9.06 -21.91
C ASN A 297 -0.54 9.07 -20.70
N GLU A 298 -0.11 9.64 -19.59
CA GLU A 298 -0.90 9.71 -18.36
C GLU A 298 -2.17 10.57 -18.51
N LEU A 299 -2.15 11.63 -19.34
CA LEU A 299 -3.36 12.43 -19.62
C LEU A 299 -4.35 11.63 -20.45
N ASP A 300 -3.89 10.89 -21.48
CA ASP A 300 -4.77 10.05 -22.30
C ASP A 300 -5.45 8.97 -21.45
N LEU A 301 -4.70 8.38 -20.51
CA LEU A 301 -5.26 7.41 -19.57
C LEU A 301 -6.31 8.04 -18.66
N ILE A 302 -6.05 9.22 -18.11
CA ILE A 302 -6.98 9.98 -17.27
C ILE A 302 -8.21 10.39 -18.07
N ASP A 303 -8.02 10.98 -19.26
CA ASP A 303 -9.13 11.44 -20.10
C ASP A 303 -10.02 10.26 -20.53
N SER A 304 -9.43 9.11 -20.85
CA SER A 304 -10.17 7.88 -21.12
C SER A 304 -10.98 7.40 -19.89
N ARG A 305 -10.38 7.49 -18.68
CA ARG A 305 -11.11 7.14 -17.45
C ARG A 305 -12.25 8.10 -17.17
N LEU A 306 -12.04 9.40 -17.33
CA LEU A 306 -13.08 10.42 -17.13
C LEU A 306 -14.21 10.25 -18.14
N ASN A 307 -13.89 9.94 -19.39
CA ASN A 307 -14.86 9.62 -20.42
C ASN A 307 -15.71 8.42 -20.03
N PHE A 308 -15.08 7.35 -19.53
CA PHE A 308 -15.79 6.18 -19.02
C PHE A 308 -16.75 6.52 -17.86
N ILE A 309 -16.33 7.39 -16.93
CA ILE A 309 -17.20 7.85 -15.83
C ILE A 309 -18.44 8.52 -16.36
N VAL A 310 -18.29 9.47 -17.29
CA VAL A 310 -19.41 10.22 -17.84
C VAL A 310 -20.37 9.31 -18.62
N ASP A 311 -19.84 8.43 -19.46
CA ASP A 311 -20.66 7.57 -20.34
C ASP A 311 -21.32 6.40 -19.60
N ASN A 312 -20.60 5.80 -18.64
CA ASN A 312 -21.02 4.52 -18.04
C ASN A 312 -21.44 4.64 -16.57
N GLN A 313 -21.04 5.69 -15.85
CA GLN A 313 -21.25 5.78 -14.40
C GLN A 313 -22.17 6.92 -13.98
N GLN A 314 -22.52 7.85 -14.85
CA GLN A 314 -23.50 8.90 -14.54
C GLN A 314 -24.93 8.43 -14.80
N ASN A 315 -25.85 8.82 -13.92
CA ASN A 315 -27.28 8.63 -14.14
C ASN A 315 -27.84 9.80 -14.97
N THR A 316 -28.25 9.49 -16.20
CA THR A 316 -28.83 10.46 -17.16
C THR A 316 -30.31 10.29 -17.34
N ASP A 317 -30.97 9.42 -16.55
CA ASP A 317 -32.42 9.27 -16.56
C ASP A 317 -33.09 10.39 -15.76
N ALA A 318 -33.70 11.35 -16.46
CA ALA A 318 -34.38 12.49 -15.85
C ALA A 318 -35.61 12.12 -15.00
N THR A 319 -36.12 10.90 -15.15
CA THR A 319 -37.23 10.39 -14.34
C THR A 319 -36.83 9.77 -13.02
N ASP A 320 -35.55 9.44 -12.86
CA ASP A 320 -34.99 8.95 -11.60
C ASP A 320 -34.68 10.14 -10.65
N SER A 321 -35.08 10.03 -9.40
CA SER A 321 -34.77 11.03 -8.36
C SER A 321 -33.27 11.27 -8.21
N ARG A 322 -32.41 10.31 -8.59
CA ARG A 322 -30.96 10.36 -8.59
C ARG A 322 -30.37 10.85 -9.91
N TYR A 323 -31.15 11.48 -10.76
CA TYR A 323 -30.67 12.13 -11.97
C TYR A 323 -29.44 13.00 -11.70
N GLY A 324 -28.36 12.78 -12.41
CA GLY A 324 -27.06 13.44 -12.22
C GLY A 324 -26.09 12.70 -11.30
N ALA A 325 -26.53 11.73 -10.50
CA ALA A 325 -25.65 11.00 -9.58
C ALA A 325 -24.61 10.15 -10.32
N TYR A 326 -23.40 10.05 -9.75
CA TYR A 326 -22.44 9.05 -10.18
C TYR A 326 -22.69 7.73 -9.46
N TYR A 327 -22.58 6.63 -10.22
CA TYR A 327 -22.76 5.27 -9.78
C TYR A 327 -21.41 4.55 -9.70
N LEU A 328 -21.31 3.55 -8.84
CA LEU A 328 -20.24 2.57 -8.88
C LEU A 328 -20.46 1.63 -10.08
N TYR A 329 -19.40 0.94 -10.49
CA TYR A 329 -19.44 0.09 -11.67
C TYR A 329 -18.77 -1.25 -11.38
N ASN A 330 -19.46 -2.33 -11.79
CA ASN A 330 -18.90 -3.67 -11.81
C ASN A 330 -18.43 -3.96 -13.25
N TYR A 331 -17.12 -3.97 -13.47
CA TYR A 331 -16.57 -4.08 -14.82
C TYR A 331 -16.54 -5.51 -15.38
N ILE A 332 -16.81 -6.54 -14.56
CA ILE A 332 -16.99 -7.92 -15.04
C ILE A 332 -18.42 -8.13 -15.54
N GLU A 333 -19.40 -7.57 -14.82
CA GLU A 333 -20.81 -7.68 -15.15
C GLU A 333 -21.28 -6.52 -16.04
N GLU A 334 -20.38 -5.59 -16.35
CA GLU A 334 -20.60 -4.40 -17.17
C GLU A 334 -21.85 -3.60 -16.78
N LYS A 335 -22.09 -3.49 -15.47
CA LYS A 335 -23.25 -2.77 -14.97
C LYS A 335 -22.91 -1.78 -13.87
N LYS A 336 -23.64 -0.66 -13.86
CA LYS A 336 -23.61 0.32 -12.79
C LYS A 336 -24.55 -0.05 -11.64
N PHE A 337 -24.17 0.31 -10.42
CA PHE A 337 -25.00 0.12 -9.24
C PHE A 337 -24.82 1.31 -8.28
N TYR A 338 -25.91 1.73 -7.66
CA TYR A 338 -25.89 2.87 -6.75
C TYR A 338 -25.76 2.46 -5.29
N GLU A 339 -26.48 1.45 -4.90
CA GLU A 339 -26.51 0.90 -3.55
C GLU A 339 -26.21 -0.58 -3.59
N SER A 340 -25.51 -1.04 -2.60
CA SER A 340 -25.15 -2.44 -2.46
C SER A 340 -25.64 -2.97 -1.11
N GLY A 341 -26.83 -3.56 -1.12
CA GLY A 341 -27.35 -4.41 -0.04
C GLY A 341 -27.25 -3.88 1.39
N LYS A 342 -27.05 -4.76 2.36
CA LYS A 342 -27.05 -4.48 3.80
C LYS A 342 -25.96 -3.52 4.30
N ASN A 343 -24.99 -3.17 3.46
CA ASN A 343 -23.86 -2.32 3.81
C ASN A 343 -23.89 -0.97 3.10
N SER A 344 -25.07 -0.53 2.71
CA SER A 344 -25.23 0.78 2.09
C SER A 344 -24.54 1.86 2.91
N ASN A 345 -23.39 2.35 2.45
CA ASN A 345 -23.33 3.73 2.01
C ASN A 345 -22.70 4.79 2.88
N LYS A 346 -22.36 4.56 4.13
CA LYS A 346 -21.63 5.59 4.89
C LYS A 346 -20.25 5.90 4.30
N GLY A 347 -19.61 4.92 3.62
CA GLY A 347 -18.32 5.07 2.96
C GLY A 347 -18.38 5.35 1.45
N LEU A 348 -19.50 5.04 0.79
CA LEU A 348 -19.63 5.17 -0.68
C LEU A 348 -19.75 6.63 -1.15
N GLY A 349 -20.09 7.56 -0.26
CA GLY A 349 -20.06 9.00 -0.54
C GLY A 349 -18.71 9.46 -1.05
N ARG A 350 -17.61 8.95 -0.47
CA ARG A 350 -16.24 9.27 -0.93
C ARG A 350 -15.97 8.77 -2.35
N ALA A 351 -16.41 7.58 -2.72
CA ALA A 351 -16.23 7.04 -4.07
C ALA A 351 -16.96 7.89 -5.12
N ARG A 352 -18.20 8.25 -4.87
CA ARG A 352 -19.03 9.04 -5.80
C ARG A 352 -18.53 10.48 -5.96
N VAL A 353 -18.25 11.16 -4.86
CA VAL A 353 -17.70 12.54 -4.92
C VAL A 353 -16.30 12.55 -5.52
N GLY A 354 -15.53 11.47 -5.37
CA GLY A 354 -14.22 11.30 -5.98
C GLY A 354 -14.26 11.40 -7.51
N MET A 355 -15.28 10.85 -8.16
CA MET A 355 -15.48 11.02 -9.60
C MET A 355 -15.70 12.48 -10.00
N GLY A 356 -16.54 13.21 -9.28
CA GLY A 356 -16.74 14.65 -9.51
C GLY A 356 -15.48 15.47 -9.26
N ILE A 357 -14.74 15.16 -8.19
CA ILE A 357 -13.46 15.82 -7.87
C ILE A 357 -12.41 15.54 -8.95
N ALA A 358 -12.37 14.32 -9.49
CA ALA A 358 -11.47 13.96 -10.59
C ALA A 358 -11.76 14.77 -11.85
N ILE A 359 -13.03 14.91 -12.22
CA ILE A 359 -13.46 15.75 -13.35
C ILE A 359 -13.06 17.20 -13.13
N LEU A 360 -13.35 17.77 -11.97
CA LEU A 360 -12.96 19.15 -11.65
C LEU A 360 -11.45 19.36 -11.65
N ALA A 361 -10.71 18.40 -11.09
CA ALA A 361 -9.24 18.46 -11.12
C ALA A 361 -8.71 18.55 -12.56
N ARG A 362 -9.30 17.77 -13.49
CA ARG A 362 -8.92 17.82 -14.91
C ARG A 362 -9.31 19.13 -15.58
N LEU A 363 -10.48 19.67 -15.27
CA LEU A 363 -10.96 20.94 -15.83
C LEU A 363 -10.16 22.17 -15.33
N ILE A 364 -9.63 22.09 -14.09
CA ILE A 364 -8.84 23.18 -13.48
C ILE A 364 -7.35 23.07 -13.84
N ALA A 365 -6.87 21.87 -14.12
CA ALA A 365 -5.47 21.65 -14.44
C ALA A 365 -5.08 22.37 -15.74
N ASP A 366 -3.91 23.03 -15.71
CA ASP A 366 -3.36 23.77 -16.87
C ASP A 366 -2.70 22.81 -17.87
N PHE A 367 -3.50 21.89 -18.42
CA PHE A 367 -3.07 20.95 -19.46
C PHE A 367 -4.01 21.04 -20.67
N PRO A 368 -3.50 20.82 -21.89
CA PRO A 368 -4.34 20.81 -23.08
C PRO A 368 -5.53 19.85 -22.93
N ILE A 369 -6.69 20.30 -23.36
CA ILE A 369 -7.93 19.51 -23.35
C ILE A 369 -8.72 19.85 -24.61
N ASP A 370 -9.26 18.84 -25.27
CA ASP A 370 -10.16 19.01 -26.41
C ASP A 370 -11.45 19.71 -25.98
N ASN A 371 -11.94 20.64 -26.81
CA ASN A 371 -13.13 21.44 -26.46
C ASN A 371 -14.39 20.63 -26.27
N ASP A 372 -14.65 19.66 -27.14
CA ASP A 372 -15.85 18.81 -27.04
C ASP A 372 -15.80 17.95 -25.79
N PHE A 373 -14.61 17.45 -25.46
CA PHE A 373 -14.38 16.71 -24.24
C PHE A 373 -14.52 17.59 -22.99
N LYS A 374 -13.97 18.82 -23.02
CA LYS A 374 -14.14 19.79 -21.94
C LYS A 374 -15.63 20.10 -21.69
N ASP A 375 -16.40 20.36 -22.75
CA ASP A 375 -17.84 20.62 -22.67
C ASP A 375 -18.61 19.42 -22.11
N LYS A 376 -18.21 18.21 -22.49
CA LYS A 376 -18.77 16.96 -21.96
C LYS A 376 -18.54 16.84 -20.45
N LEU A 377 -17.33 17.11 -19.99
CA LEU A 377 -16.98 17.10 -18.57
C LEU A 377 -17.71 18.20 -17.79
N ASP A 378 -17.79 19.42 -18.34
CA ASP A 378 -18.50 20.54 -17.73
C ASP A 378 -19.99 20.22 -17.54
N LYS A 379 -20.67 19.72 -18.58
CA LYS A 379 -22.07 19.28 -18.48
C LYS A 379 -22.27 18.20 -17.41
N SER A 380 -21.38 17.22 -17.39
CA SER A 380 -21.43 16.12 -16.42
C SER A 380 -21.28 16.60 -14.98
N ILE A 381 -20.29 17.45 -14.71
CA ILE A 381 -20.05 17.92 -13.33
C ILE A 381 -21.15 18.85 -12.84
N ARG A 382 -21.70 19.74 -13.69
CA ARG A 382 -22.83 20.59 -13.33
C ARG A 382 -24.08 19.74 -12.98
N LEU A 383 -24.38 18.74 -13.77
CA LEU A 383 -25.48 17.81 -13.49
C LEU A 383 -25.29 17.06 -12.16
N TYR A 384 -24.03 16.67 -11.86
CA TYR A 384 -23.71 16.05 -10.58
C TYR A 384 -23.87 17.00 -9.40
N VAL A 385 -23.42 18.25 -9.54
CA VAL A 385 -23.54 19.26 -8.48
C VAL A 385 -25.03 19.58 -8.23
N ASP A 386 -25.85 19.67 -9.27
CA ASP A 386 -27.31 19.82 -9.11
C ASP A 386 -27.94 18.65 -8.34
N PHE A 387 -27.49 17.42 -8.57
CA PHE A 387 -27.90 16.29 -7.77
C PHE A 387 -27.43 16.43 -6.30
N VAL A 388 -26.18 16.85 -6.07
CA VAL A 388 -25.64 17.05 -4.72
C VAL A 388 -26.45 18.10 -3.97
N ASP A 389 -26.79 19.19 -4.61
CA ASP A 389 -27.61 20.29 -4.05
C ASP A 389 -29.03 19.82 -3.66
N ARG A 390 -29.63 18.95 -4.47
CA ARG A 390 -30.98 18.43 -4.19
C ARG A 390 -30.99 17.33 -3.14
N ALA A 391 -29.96 16.50 -3.08
CA ALA A 391 -30.01 15.21 -2.41
C ALA A 391 -29.07 15.03 -1.24
N ILE A 392 -27.94 15.76 -1.21
CA ILE A 392 -26.83 15.51 -0.27
C ILE A 392 -26.54 16.71 0.64
N VAL A 393 -26.43 17.90 0.08
CA VAL A 393 -26.02 19.10 0.85
C VAL A 393 -27.21 20.04 1.02
N SER A 394 -27.56 20.28 2.28
CA SER A 394 -28.66 21.21 2.58
C SER A 394 -28.22 22.68 2.45
N GLU A 395 -29.17 23.58 2.35
CA GLU A 395 -28.93 25.04 2.35
C GLU A 395 -28.21 25.53 3.60
N THR A 396 -28.27 24.80 4.71
CA THR A 396 -27.59 25.12 5.98
C THR A 396 -26.21 24.45 6.10
N GLY A 397 -25.71 23.79 5.04
CA GLY A 397 -24.40 23.13 5.05
C GLY A 397 -24.35 21.74 5.69
N VAL A 398 -25.50 21.16 6.05
CA VAL A 398 -25.54 19.77 6.53
C VAL A 398 -25.30 18.83 5.33
N VAL A 399 -24.35 17.93 5.49
CA VAL A 399 -24.03 16.90 4.49
C VAL A 399 -24.66 15.57 4.91
N ALA A 400 -25.55 15.04 4.10
CA ALA A 400 -26.21 13.76 4.34
C ALA A 400 -25.26 12.58 4.06
N ASP A 401 -25.34 11.55 4.89
CA ASP A 401 -24.64 10.28 4.64
C ASP A 401 -25.33 9.44 3.55
N VAL A 402 -26.62 9.61 3.40
CA VAL A 402 -27.47 8.93 2.42
C VAL A 402 -28.31 9.99 1.68
N PRO A 403 -28.40 9.93 0.34
CA PRO A 403 -29.19 10.88 -0.43
C PRO A 403 -30.62 11.02 0.11
N PHE A 404 -31.15 12.24 0.05
CA PHE A 404 -32.50 12.62 0.51
C PHE A 404 -32.79 12.43 2.00
N LYS A 405 -31.78 12.05 2.82
CA LYS A 405 -31.90 12.00 4.27
C LYS A 405 -31.26 13.23 4.90
N LYS A 406 -31.96 13.89 5.80
CA LYS A 406 -31.47 15.13 6.45
C LYS A 406 -30.45 14.89 7.57
N VAL A 407 -29.97 13.67 7.77
CA VAL A 407 -29.05 13.30 8.85
C VAL A 407 -27.71 12.91 8.29
N GLY A 408 -26.66 13.67 8.62
CA GLY A 408 -25.27 13.36 8.31
C GLY A 408 -24.45 13.29 9.62
N GLY A 409 -23.74 12.19 9.81
CA GLY A 409 -22.86 11.96 10.97
C GLY A 409 -21.41 11.62 10.57
N ASN A 410 -21.17 11.38 9.30
CA ASN A 410 -19.83 11.06 8.81
C ASN A 410 -19.06 12.34 8.46
N PHE A 411 -18.15 12.73 9.31
CA PHE A 411 -17.31 13.92 9.13
C PHE A 411 -16.49 13.90 7.84
N SER A 412 -16.11 12.72 7.34
CA SER A 412 -15.39 12.61 6.07
C SER A 412 -16.20 13.14 4.89
N ASN A 413 -17.54 12.99 4.92
CA ASN A 413 -18.40 13.53 3.87
C ASN A 413 -18.36 15.05 3.84
N TYR A 414 -18.31 15.72 5.01
CA TYR A 414 -18.19 17.19 5.07
C TYR A 414 -16.92 17.68 4.37
N GLY A 415 -15.76 17.04 4.63
CA GLY A 415 -14.52 17.39 3.94
C GLY A 415 -14.60 17.19 2.44
N ASN A 416 -15.09 16.04 2.00
CA ASN A 416 -15.17 15.69 0.59
C ASN A 416 -16.09 16.65 -0.20
N TYR A 417 -17.28 16.94 0.30
CA TYR A 417 -18.22 17.86 -0.39
C TYR A 417 -17.79 19.32 -0.26
N CYS A 418 -17.14 19.70 0.84
CA CYS A 418 -16.51 21.01 0.94
C CYS A 418 -15.44 21.20 -0.14
N LEU A 419 -14.58 20.18 -0.37
CA LEU A 419 -13.58 20.20 -1.44
C LEU A 419 -14.24 20.30 -2.83
N LEU A 420 -15.33 19.57 -3.07
CA LEU A 420 -16.08 19.65 -4.32
C LEU A 420 -16.49 21.10 -4.63
N TYR A 421 -17.07 21.81 -3.66
CA TYR A 421 -17.49 23.20 -3.86
C TYR A 421 -16.32 24.17 -3.94
N CYS A 422 -15.22 23.94 -3.23
CA CYS A 422 -14.00 24.71 -3.42
C CYS A 422 -13.46 24.61 -4.85
N LEU A 423 -13.47 23.40 -5.42
CA LEU A 423 -13.03 23.17 -6.79
C LEU A 423 -14.04 23.72 -7.82
N MET A 424 -15.34 23.63 -7.55
CA MET A 424 -16.36 24.29 -8.39
C MET A 424 -16.17 25.80 -8.44
N PHE A 425 -15.89 26.43 -7.28
CA PHE A 425 -15.57 27.86 -7.24
C PHE A 425 -14.30 28.19 -8.05
N GLN A 426 -13.24 27.39 -7.90
CA GLN A 426 -12.00 27.59 -8.67
C GLN A 426 -12.21 27.45 -10.18
N TYR A 427 -13.10 26.57 -10.60
CA TYR A 427 -13.40 26.33 -12.01
C TYR A 427 -14.31 27.41 -12.63
N THR A 428 -15.33 27.86 -11.87
CA THR A 428 -16.40 28.70 -12.41
C THR A 428 -16.34 30.16 -11.97
N GLU A 429 -15.58 30.46 -10.92
CA GLU A 429 -15.55 31.75 -10.17
C GLU A 429 -16.91 32.16 -9.60
N ASP A 430 -17.93 31.27 -9.65
CA ASP A 430 -19.25 31.53 -9.10
C ASP A 430 -19.24 31.51 -7.57
N ARG A 431 -19.48 32.69 -6.99
CA ARG A 431 -19.49 32.92 -5.53
C ARG A 431 -20.37 31.98 -4.74
N ARG A 432 -21.48 31.51 -5.32
CA ARG A 432 -22.41 30.58 -4.66
C ARG A 432 -21.71 29.31 -4.17
N TYR A 433 -20.73 28.80 -4.90
CA TYR A 433 -19.98 27.60 -4.48
C TYR A 433 -19.04 27.87 -3.32
N TYR A 434 -18.39 29.04 -3.28
CA TYR A 434 -17.60 29.43 -2.12
C TYR A 434 -18.48 29.53 -0.87
N ASP A 435 -19.62 30.20 -0.96
CA ASP A 435 -20.55 30.38 0.17
C ASP A 435 -21.09 29.04 0.68
N LYS A 436 -21.35 28.07 -0.20
CA LYS A 436 -21.71 26.70 0.17
C LYS A 436 -20.56 25.99 0.89
N ALA A 437 -19.32 26.11 0.41
CA ALA A 437 -18.15 25.51 1.05
C ALA A 437 -17.98 26.07 2.48
N ILE A 438 -18.17 27.37 2.69
CA ILE A 438 -18.13 28.01 4.02
C ILE A 438 -19.22 27.44 4.92
N LYS A 439 -20.48 27.35 4.45
CA LYS A 439 -21.57 26.77 5.24
C LYS A 439 -21.30 25.33 5.66
N ILE A 440 -20.72 24.51 4.77
CA ILE A 440 -20.36 23.11 5.06
C ILE A 440 -19.30 23.04 6.17
N ILE A 441 -18.25 23.84 6.07
CA ILE A 441 -17.16 23.81 7.05
C ILE A 441 -17.57 24.38 8.42
N ASP A 442 -18.44 25.40 8.44
CA ASP A 442 -19.04 25.91 9.67
C ASP A 442 -19.88 24.83 10.35
N LYS A 443 -20.71 24.14 9.59
CA LYS A 443 -21.52 23.03 10.11
C LYS A 443 -20.68 21.84 10.57
N PHE A 444 -19.55 21.55 9.90
CA PHE A 444 -18.56 20.56 10.34
C PHE A 444 -18.04 20.89 11.74
N TYR A 445 -17.63 22.13 11.97
CA TYR A 445 -17.13 22.55 13.29
C TYR A 445 -18.22 22.59 14.35
N GLU A 446 -19.41 23.09 14.01
CA GLU A 446 -20.59 23.11 14.92
C GLU A 446 -20.93 21.70 15.43
N LYS A 447 -20.77 20.68 14.58
CA LYS A 447 -21.01 19.27 14.95
C LYS A 447 -19.86 18.60 15.69
N GLY A 448 -18.78 19.30 15.99
CA GLY A 448 -17.62 18.77 16.72
C GLY A 448 -16.51 18.22 15.82
N GLY A 449 -16.46 18.61 14.55
CA GLY A 449 -15.45 18.22 13.58
C GLY A 449 -14.02 18.53 14.00
N SER A 450 -13.81 19.47 14.91
CA SER A 450 -12.47 19.78 15.48
C SER A 450 -11.81 18.58 16.21
N ASN A 451 -12.53 17.50 16.43
CA ASN A 451 -12.01 16.26 17.00
C ASN A 451 -11.81 15.15 15.96
N SER A 452 -12.02 15.43 14.69
CA SER A 452 -12.01 14.44 13.63
C SER A 452 -10.77 14.52 12.77
N TYR A 453 -10.29 13.36 12.34
CA TYR A 453 -9.24 13.21 11.34
C TYR A 453 -9.92 12.98 9.99
N VAL A 454 -10.10 14.03 9.25
CA VAL A 454 -10.78 13.98 7.97
C VAL A 454 -9.75 14.01 6.86
N LEU A 455 -9.86 13.09 5.90
CA LEU A 455 -8.84 12.87 4.87
C LEU A 455 -8.62 14.08 3.97
N GLU A 456 -9.66 14.80 3.61
CA GLU A 456 -9.61 15.93 2.68
C GLU A 456 -10.46 17.10 3.17
N VAL A 457 -10.09 17.66 4.33
CA VAL A 457 -10.73 18.90 4.80
C VAL A 457 -9.97 20.08 4.23
N PRO A 458 -10.54 20.83 3.28
CA PRO A 458 -9.82 21.89 2.57
C PRO A 458 -9.78 23.22 3.36
N ILE A 459 -9.55 23.15 4.69
CA ILE A 459 -9.64 24.34 5.55
C ILE A 459 -8.55 25.36 5.19
N LEU A 460 -7.30 24.90 5.03
CA LEU A 460 -6.21 25.79 4.60
C LEU A 460 -6.49 26.41 3.22
N LYS A 461 -7.08 25.63 2.31
CA LYS A 461 -7.50 26.16 0.98
C LYS A 461 -8.57 27.25 1.14
N LEU A 462 -9.58 27.03 1.98
CA LEU A 462 -10.63 28.02 2.24
C LEU A 462 -10.09 29.27 2.92
N ILE A 463 -9.17 29.16 3.87
CA ILE A 463 -8.52 30.33 4.49
C ILE A 463 -7.83 31.17 3.41
N LYS A 464 -7.06 30.53 2.53
CA LYS A 464 -6.36 31.21 1.43
C LYS A 464 -7.34 31.86 0.46
N LEU A 465 -8.37 31.14 0.03
CA LEU A 465 -9.41 31.69 -0.85
C LEU A 465 -10.14 32.86 -0.20
N SER A 466 -10.45 32.79 1.08
CA SER A 466 -11.11 33.89 1.80
C SER A 466 -10.26 35.16 1.82
N TYR A 467 -8.95 35.05 2.05
CA TYR A 467 -8.04 36.20 1.94
C TYR A 467 -7.96 36.76 0.50
N GLN A 468 -7.89 35.88 -0.51
CA GLN A 468 -7.87 36.31 -1.92
C GLN A 468 -9.13 37.05 -2.32
N LEU A 469 -10.28 36.73 -1.74
CA LEU A 469 -11.57 37.38 -1.95
C LEU A 469 -11.78 38.64 -1.09
N GLY A 470 -10.82 39.01 -0.24
CA GLY A 470 -10.98 40.11 0.70
C GLY A 470 -11.86 39.83 1.92
N GLU A 471 -12.29 38.55 2.10
CA GLU A 471 -13.13 38.10 3.19
C GLU A 471 -12.30 37.83 4.46
N ASN A 472 -11.57 38.86 4.92
CA ASN A 472 -10.63 38.71 6.05
C ASN A 472 -11.28 38.19 7.32
N GLY A 473 -12.53 38.62 7.62
CA GLY A 473 -13.25 38.16 8.79
C GLY A 473 -13.56 36.66 8.77
N ILE A 474 -13.93 36.12 7.61
CA ILE A 474 -14.15 34.69 7.40
C ILE A 474 -12.82 33.94 7.51
N ALA A 475 -11.76 34.44 6.89
CA ALA A 475 -10.43 33.85 6.93
C ALA A 475 -9.92 33.69 8.37
N GLU A 476 -10.00 34.74 9.19
CA GLU A 476 -9.56 34.73 10.58
C GLU A 476 -10.42 33.80 11.45
N ASN A 477 -11.74 33.78 11.26
CA ASN A 477 -12.63 32.85 11.95
C ASN A 477 -12.30 31.39 11.63
N LEU A 478 -12.09 31.07 10.34
CA LEU A 478 -11.68 29.72 9.93
C LEU A 478 -10.30 29.35 10.49
N ARG A 479 -9.35 30.30 10.46
CA ARG A 479 -8.02 30.12 11.04
C ARG A 479 -8.08 29.81 12.53
N ALA A 480 -8.88 30.54 13.30
CA ALA A 480 -9.07 30.29 14.72
C ALA A 480 -9.67 28.89 15.00
N LYS A 481 -10.73 28.51 14.28
CA LYS A 481 -11.33 27.16 14.38
C LYS A 481 -10.32 26.08 14.01
N TYR A 482 -9.52 26.30 12.98
CA TYR A 482 -8.53 25.32 12.54
C TYR A 482 -7.38 25.17 13.54
N LEU A 483 -6.91 26.23 14.17
CA LEU A 483 -5.89 26.15 15.21
C LEU A 483 -6.37 25.29 16.39
N VAL A 484 -7.64 25.41 16.80
CA VAL A 484 -8.23 24.52 17.82
C VAL A 484 -8.25 23.07 17.35
N HIS A 485 -8.60 22.82 16.08
CA HIS A 485 -8.59 21.48 15.50
C HIS A 485 -7.17 20.91 15.46
N ILE A 486 -6.17 21.69 15.02
CA ILE A 486 -4.75 21.33 15.02
C ILE A 486 -4.27 20.92 16.42
N GLU A 487 -4.56 21.71 17.45
CA GLU A 487 -4.17 21.40 18.84
C GLU A 487 -4.85 20.12 19.36
N ASN A 488 -6.10 19.87 18.98
CA ASN A 488 -6.79 18.62 19.30
C ASN A 488 -6.11 17.41 18.66
N ILE A 489 -5.67 17.52 17.39
CA ILE A 489 -4.93 16.46 16.71
C ILE A 489 -3.53 16.28 17.31
N LEU A 490 -2.81 17.36 17.57
CA LEU A 490 -1.50 17.31 18.23
C LEU A 490 -1.59 16.57 19.58
N LYS A 491 -2.60 16.88 20.39
CA LYS A 491 -2.82 16.25 21.69
C LYS A 491 -3.18 14.76 21.56
N LYS A 492 -4.03 14.40 20.61
CA LYS A 492 -4.47 13.01 20.39
C LYS A 492 -3.44 12.18 19.62
N GLY A 493 -2.67 12.81 18.76
CA GLY A 493 -1.75 12.12 17.84
C GLY A 493 -2.50 11.18 16.91
N ILE A 494 -2.13 9.90 16.87
CA ILE A 494 -2.79 8.87 16.04
C ILE A 494 -3.92 8.12 16.77
N GLN A 495 -4.23 8.48 17.98
CA GLN A 495 -5.34 7.88 18.73
C GLN A 495 -6.63 8.62 18.43
N PHE A 496 -7.43 8.11 17.52
CA PHE A 496 -8.78 8.60 17.42
C PHE A 496 -9.83 7.50 17.27
N PRO A 497 -11.06 7.80 17.65
CA PRO A 497 -12.14 6.85 17.52
C PRO A 497 -12.53 6.74 16.05
N THR A 498 -12.13 5.69 15.40
CA THR A 498 -12.73 5.26 14.13
C THR A 498 -13.62 4.06 14.39
N ALA A 499 -14.64 3.91 13.59
CA ALA A 499 -15.58 2.81 13.73
C ALA A 499 -14.95 1.45 13.43
N THR A 500 -13.87 1.42 12.64
CA THR A 500 -13.30 0.19 12.09
C THR A 500 -11.82 0.01 12.38
N THR A 501 -10.99 1.04 12.24
CA THR A 501 -9.53 0.96 12.42
C THR A 501 -9.03 2.18 13.16
N ARG A 502 -8.40 1.98 14.31
CA ARG A 502 -7.82 3.10 15.09
C ARG A 502 -6.43 3.49 14.61
N PHE A 503 -5.74 2.60 13.92
CA PHE A 503 -4.41 2.80 13.38
C PHE A 503 -4.36 2.33 11.93
N SER A 504 -4.14 3.25 11.01
CA SER A 504 -3.99 2.99 9.58
C SER A 504 -3.14 4.07 8.92
N ASP A 505 -2.65 3.78 7.73
CA ASP A 505 -1.93 4.73 6.89
C ASP A 505 -2.73 6.03 6.68
N THR A 506 -4.02 5.93 6.41
CA THR A 506 -4.91 7.09 6.17
C THR A 506 -5.02 8.01 7.37
N VAL A 507 -5.05 7.43 8.58
CA VAL A 507 -5.09 8.16 9.84
C VAL A 507 -3.79 8.92 10.08
N VAL A 508 -2.67 8.22 9.90
CA VAL A 508 -1.34 8.80 10.11
C VAL A 508 -1.04 9.85 9.05
N ALA A 509 -1.43 9.60 7.78
CA ALA A 509 -1.30 10.58 6.70
C ALA A 509 -2.08 11.87 7.01
N SER A 510 -3.36 11.75 7.43
CA SER A 510 -4.17 12.92 7.82
C SER A 510 -3.55 13.70 8.98
N ALA A 511 -3.09 13.00 10.02
CA ALA A 511 -2.45 13.66 11.16
C ALA A 511 -1.16 14.38 10.74
N THR A 512 -0.35 13.76 9.87
CA THR A 512 0.87 14.36 9.36
C THR A 512 0.57 15.59 8.51
N ASP A 513 -0.44 15.52 7.64
CA ASP A 513 -0.86 16.60 6.77
C ASP A 513 -1.34 17.83 7.57
N VAL A 514 -2.14 17.60 8.62
CA VAL A 514 -2.58 18.66 9.55
C VAL A 514 -1.40 19.32 10.27
N MET A 515 -0.37 18.56 10.66
CA MET A 515 0.84 19.15 11.25
C MET A 515 1.64 19.98 10.23
N LEU A 516 1.64 19.59 8.97
CA LEU A 516 2.24 20.37 7.89
C LEU A 516 1.43 21.67 7.62
N ASP A 517 0.10 21.61 7.66
CA ASP A 517 -0.76 22.81 7.62
C ASP A 517 -0.46 23.75 8.78
N ALA A 518 -0.33 23.19 9.98
CA ALA A 518 -0.01 23.96 11.18
C ALA A 518 1.32 24.71 11.03
N TYR A 519 2.35 24.03 10.54
CA TYR A 519 3.64 24.66 10.26
C TYR A 519 3.53 25.73 9.16
N GLU A 520 2.74 25.49 8.12
CA GLU A 520 2.52 26.48 7.05
C GLU A 520 1.83 27.75 7.55
N ILE A 521 0.85 27.61 8.46
CA ILE A 521 0.08 28.73 9.02
C ILE A 521 0.87 29.52 10.07
N THR A 522 1.61 28.82 10.96
CA THR A 522 2.18 29.41 12.18
C THR A 522 3.68 29.64 12.09
N LYS A 523 4.38 28.89 11.24
CA LYS A 523 5.86 28.77 11.17
C LYS A 523 6.50 28.26 12.47
N GLU A 524 5.71 27.71 13.41
CA GLU A 524 6.25 27.17 14.66
C GLU A 524 6.87 25.78 14.44
N GLU A 525 8.15 25.62 14.79
CA GLU A 525 8.94 24.41 14.60
C GLU A 525 8.36 23.17 15.32
N LYS A 526 7.60 23.37 16.42
CA LYS A 526 6.96 22.25 17.14
C LYS A 526 6.10 21.37 16.22
N TYR A 527 5.40 21.97 15.26
CA TYR A 527 4.53 21.24 14.33
C TYR A 527 5.34 20.45 13.30
N LEU A 528 6.47 21.02 12.82
CA LEU A 528 7.36 20.32 11.90
C LEU A 528 8.09 19.14 12.58
N ILE A 529 8.42 19.29 13.87
CA ILE A 529 8.98 18.19 14.69
C ILE A 529 7.96 17.07 14.83
N GLU A 530 6.68 17.39 15.12
CA GLU A 530 5.65 16.37 15.21
C GLU A 530 5.33 15.74 13.85
N ALA A 531 5.26 16.55 12.78
CA ALA A 531 5.13 16.04 11.42
C ALA A 531 6.23 15.04 11.07
N LYS A 532 7.49 15.29 11.47
CA LYS A 532 8.60 14.36 11.26
C LYS A 532 8.42 13.03 11.99
N LYS A 533 7.87 13.03 13.21
CA LYS A 533 7.58 11.80 13.96
C LYS A 533 6.47 10.99 13.28
N LEU A 534 5.36 11.65 12.94
CA LEU A 534 4.24 11.03 12.24
C LEU A 534 4.65 10.53 10.84
N PHE A 535 5.50 11.27 10.15
CA PHE A 535 6.06 10.89 8.85
C PHE A 535 6.84 9.57 8.93
N LYS A 536 7.68 9.36 9.96
CA LYS A 536 8.38 8.08 10.15
C LYS A 536 7.40 6.92 10.35
N ILE A 537 6.33 7.15 11.13
CA ILE A 537 5.27 6.17 11.33
C ILE A 537 4.56 5.88 9.98
N LEU A 538 4.22 6.91 9.22
CA LEU A 538 3.58 6.77 7.91
C LEU A 538 4.43 5.94 6.95
N ILE A 539 5.73 6.22 6.88
CA ILE A 539 6.64 5.49 5.98
C ILE A 539 6.81 4.02 6.37
N SER A 540 6.60 3.66 7.64
CA SER A 540 6.67 2.25 8.05
C SER A 540 5.56 1.37 7.45
N PHE A 541 4.46 1.96 6.98
CA PHE A 541 3.44 1.24 6.21
C PHE A 541 3.89 0.85 4.80
N SER A 542 4.96 1.43 4.27
CA SER A 542 5.43 1.25 2.91
C SER A 542 6.53 0.21 2.82
N GLY A 543 6.36 -0.78 1.94
CA GLY A 543 7.34 -1.84 1.68
C GLY A 543 8.32 -1.48 0.57
N LYS A 544 9.25 -2.40 0.30
CA LYS A 544 10.32 -2.27 -0.70
C LYS A 544 10.40 -3.50 -1.61
N GLN A 545 9.28 -4.16 -1.81
CA GLN A 545 9.17 -5.28 -2.73
C GLN A 545 9.35 -4.76 -4.17
N PRO A 546 10.16 -5.39 -5.02
CA PRO A 546 10.42 -4.90 -6.39
C PRO A 546 9.25 -5.20 -7.34
N SER A 547 8.11 -4.61 -7.07
CA SER A 547 6.88 -4.75 -7.86
C SER A 547 6.11 -3.44 -7.84
N VAL A 548 5.64 -3.01 -9.00
CA VAL A 548 4.78 -1.82 -9.16
C VAL A 548 3.55 -1.86 -8.24
N PHE A 549 3.07 -3.04 -7.88
CA PHE A 549 1.95 -3.17 -6.95
C PHE A 549 2.32 -2.80 -5.52
N MET A 550 3.55 -3.07 -5.08
CA MET A 550 3.94 -3.09 -3.67
C MET A 550 4.98 -2.05 -3.29
N TYR A 551 5.84 -1.62 -4.23
CA TYR A 551 6.93 -0.70 -3.91
C TYR A 551 6.38 0.65 -3.43
N ASP A 552 6.83 1.08 -2.26
CA ASP A 552 6.36 2.28 -1.56
C ASP A 552 4.85 2.35 -1.27
N SER A 553 4.07 1.36 -1.72
CA SER A 553 2.66 1.26 -1.42
C SER A 553 2.44 0.99 0.07
N ALA A 554 1.52 1.76 0.65
CA ALA A 554 1.14 1.56 2.04
C ALA A 554 0.33 0.27 2.21
N ILE A 555 0.70 -0.54 3.21
CA ILE A 555 -0.11 -1.69 3.60
C ILE A 555 -1.49 -1.19 4.02
N ARG A 556 -2.50 -1.66 3.32
CA ARG A 556 -3.89 -1.49 3.72
C ARG A 556 -4.53 -2.86 3.84
N HIS A 557 -4.81 -3.25 5.06
CA HIS A 557 -5.59 -4.43 5.27
C HIS A 557 -7.06 -4.12 5.03
N TRP A 558 -7.63 -4.77 4.01
CA TRP A 558 -9.02 -4.61 3.66
C TRP A 558 -9.83 -5.76 4.25
N GLU A 559 -10.61 -5.47 5.26
CA GLU A 559 -11.72 -6.30 5.67
C GLU A 559 -12.94 -5.84 4.91
N GLY A 560 -12.95 -6.18 3.62
CA GLY A 560 -13.83 -5.47 2.76
C GLY A 560 -15.13 -6.13 2.50
N TYR A 561 -16.01 -5.26 2.36
CA TYR A 561 -17.07 -5.39 1.40
C TYR A 561 -16.54 -4.84 0.09
N VAL A 562 -16.57 -5.63 -0.96
CA VAL A 562 -16.53 -5.11 -2.31
C VAL A 562 -17.86 -4.43 -2.48
N PHE A 563 -17.93 -3.18 -2.05
CA PHE A 563 -19.09 -2.31 -2.21
C PHE A 563 -20.45 -3.06 -2.14
N GLY A 564 -20.57 -3.98 -1.18
CA GLY A 564 -21.79 -4.68 -0.85
C GLY A 564 -22.05 -6.01 -1.53
N GLU A 565 -21.26 -6.42 -2.50
CA GLU A 565 -21.53 -7.68 -3.19
C GLU A 565 -20.84 -8.89 -2.54
N SER A 566 -19.62 -8.75 -2.06
CA SER A 566 -18.93 -9.85 -1.39
C SER A 566 -17.88 -9.36 -0.41
N LYS A 567 -17.67 -10.10 0.68
CA LYS A 567 -16.51 -9.88 1.57
C LYS A 567 -15.25 -10.32 0.84
N GLN A 568 -14.27 -9.41 0.77
CA GLN A 568 -12.93 -9.74 0.37
C GLN A 568 -11.98 -9.45 1.52
N PHE A 569 -10.97 -10.31 1.67
CA PHE A 569 -9.97 -10.22 2.69
C PHE A 569 -8.61 -10.21 2.03
N GLY A 570 -7.67 -9.49 2.59
CA GLY A 570 -6.30 -9.44 2.13
C GLY A 570 -5.74 -8.04 2.19
N ASP A 571 -4.49 -7.95 1.76
CA ASP A 571 -3.79 -6.68 1.64
C ASP A 571 -4.09 -6.05 0.28
N ASN A 572 -4.38 -4.77 0.23
CA ASN A 572 -4.55 -4.02 -1.02
C ASN A 572 -3.24 -3.33 -1.38
N PHE A 573 -2.75 -3.61 -2.59
CA PHE A 573 -1.55 -3.02 -3.16
C PHE A 573 -1.71 -2.76 -4.66
N PRO A 574 -1.48 -1.55 -5.16
CA PRO A 574 -1.64 -0.31 -4.42
C PRO A 574 -3.12 -0.04 -4.13
N SER A 575 -3.38 0.96 -3.33
CA SER A 575 -4.73 1.49 -3.14
C SER A 575 -4.71 3.00 -3.31
N CYS A 576 -5.88 3.61 -3.49
CA CYS A 576 -5.99 5.08 -3.53
C CYS A 576 -5.46 5.75 -2.24
N SER A 577 -5.36 5.03 -1.13
CA SER A 577 -4.76 5.54 0.10
C SER A 577 -3.25 5.79 -0.01
N SER A 578 -2.55 5.10 -0.93
CA SER A 578 -1.15 5.38 -1.24
C SER A 578 -0.93 6.81 -1.74
N CYS A 579 -1.95 7.41 -2.39
CA CYS A 579 -1.92 8.81 -2.80
C CYS A 579 -1.88 9.79 -1.62
N LEU A 580 -2.44 9.43 -0.46
CA LEU A 580 -2.33 10.24 0.76
C LEU A 580 -0.88 10.25 1.28
N THR A 581 -0.21 9.10 1.23
CA THR A 581 1.22 9.01 1.52
C THR A 581 2.03 9.86 0.55
N ALA A 582 1.74 9.80 -0.75
CA ALA A 582 2.40 10.62 -1.77
C ALA A 582 2.16 12.12 -1.57
N LYS A 583 0.94 12.54 -1.25
CA LYS A 583 0.63 13.93 -0.87
C LYS A 583 1.50 14.41 0.30
N VAL A 584 1.59 13.60 1.36
CA VAL A 584 2.42 13.92 2.53
C VAL A 584 3.90 13.98 2.16
N LEU A 585 4.40 13.04 1.34
CA LEU A 585 5.77 13.05 0.81
C LEU A 585 6.08 14.36 0.06
N SER A 586 5.21 14.78 -0.86
CA SER A 586 5.35 16.02 -1.63
C SER A 586 5.37 17.25 -0.70
N ARG A 587 4.41 17.35 0.23
CA ARG A 587 4.34 18.46 1.18
C ARG A 587 5.52 18.51 2.15
N TYR A 588 5.94 17.36 2.65
CA TYR A 588 7.11 17.25 3.52
C TYR A 588 8.40 17.59 2.78
N SER A 589 8.50 17.20 1.49
CA SER A 589 9.61 17.60 0.61
C SER A 589 9.74 19.13 0.53
N LYS A 590 8.63 19.82 0.31
CA LYS A 590 8.58 21.30 0.25
C LYS A 590 8.95 21.93 1.60
N ALA A 591 8.40 21.42 2.71
CA ALA A 591 8.66 21.94 4.04
C ALA A 591 10.13 21.77 4.49
N LYS A 592 10.82 20.74 4.02
CA LYS A 592 12.22 20.43 4.35
C LYS A 592 13.23 20.75 3.25
N ASN A 593 12.78 21.21 2.08
CA ASN A 593 13.60 21.39 0.88
C ASN A 593 14.42 20.15 0.52
N HIS A 594 13.74 18.99 0.42
CA HIS A 594 14.38 17.69 0.21
C HIS A 594 13.83 16.98 -1.02
N PRO A 595 14.39 17.18 -2.22
CA PRO A 595 13.81 16.74 -3.50
C PRO A 595 13.61 15.23 -3.63
N LYS A 596 14.38 14.42 -2.90
CA LYS A 596 14.20 12.96 -2.89
C LYS A 596 12.79 12.52 -2.51
N TYR A 597 12.13 13.22 -1.58
CA TYR A 597 10.77 12.89 -1.20
C TYR A 597 9.76 13.27 -2.27
N GLN A 598 10.02 14.32 -3.05
CA GLN A 598 9.17 14.69 -4.19
C GLN A 598 9.28 13.63 -5.29
N LYS A 599 10.50 13.18 -5.66
CA LYS A 599 10.68 12.08 -6.62
C LYS A 599 9.93 10.83 -6.17
N ARG A 600 10.02 10.48 -4.89
CA ARG A 600 9.30 9.33 -4.32
C ARG A 600 7.78 9.51 -4.37
N ALA A 601 7.27 10.72 -4.12
CA ALA A 601 5.86 11.05 -4.27
C ALA A 601 5.38 10.89 -5.71
N ASN A 602 6.13 11.41 -6.68
CA ASN A 602 5.82 11.31 -8.10
C ASN A 602 5.73 9.86 -8.57
N ASN A 603 6.73 9.04 -8.21
CA ASN A 603 6.75 7.62 -8.56
C ASN A 603 5.53 6.89 -7.98
N LEU A 604 5.25 7.08 -6.69
CA LEU A 604 4.11 6.43 -6.03
C LEU A 604 2.77 6.85 -6.66
N LEU A 605 2.62 8.11 -7.06
CA LEU A 605 1.44 8.59 -7.77
C LEU A 605 1.31 7.94 -9.14
N PHE A 606 2.39 7.84 -9.92
CA PHE A 606 2.36 7.13 -11.20
C PHE A 606 2.03 5.65 -11.03
N ASP A 607 2.58 4.98 -10.02
CA ASP A 607 2.32 3.56 -9.78
C ASP A 607 0.84 3.28 -9.47
N THR A 608 0.11 4.24 -8.89
CA THR A 608 -1.33 4.08 -8.65
C THR A 608 -2.18 4.11 -9.92
N LEU A 609 -1.66 4.61 -11.06
CA LEU A 609 -2.38 4.62 -12.34
C LEU A 609 -2.64 3.21 -12.89
N LEU A 610 -1.91 2.20 -12.42
CA LEU A 610 -2.18 0.79 -12.76
C LEU A 610 -3.57 0.32 -12.29
N LEU A 611 -4.25 1.08 -11.40
CA LEU A 611 -5.59 0.77 -10.94
C LEU A 611 -6.68 1.04 -11.98
N TYR A 612 -6.33 1.63 -13.12
CA TYR A 612 -7.22 1.76 -14.28
C TYR A 612 -6.90 0.64 -15.29
N ASN A 613 -7.86 -0.27 -15.49
CA ASN A 613 -7.69 -1.40 -16.39
C ASN A 613 -7.86 -1.00 -17.88
N ASP A 614 -7.69 -1.97 -18.79
CA ASP A 614 -7.79 -1.73 -20.24
C ASP A 614 -9.16 -1.19 -20.67
N ASN A 615 -10.23 -1.53 -19.94
CA ASN A 615 -11.59 -1.00 -20.16
C ASN A 615 -11.80 0.38 -19.53
N ARG A 616 -10.77 0.99 -18.96
CA ARG A 616 -10.83 2.26 -18.24
C ARG A 616 -11.71 2.26 -16.98
N ALA A 617 -12.18 1.09 -16.56
CA ALA A 617 -12.78 0.92 -15.26
C ALA A 617 -11.68 0.84 -14.19
N SER A 618 -11.97 1.38 -13.01
CA SER A 618 -11.04 1.28 -11.90
C SER A 618 -11.19 -0.06 -11.16
N CYS A 619 -10.08 -0.56 -10.63
CA CYS A 619 -10.05 -1.78 -9.83
C CYS A 619 -9.11 -1.62 -8.63
N CYS A 620 -9.06 -2.58 -7.73
CA CYS A 620 -7.98 -2.71 -6.75
C CYS A 620 -7.46 -4.15 -6.72
N TYR A 621 -6.19 -4.30 -6.45
CA TYR A 621 -5.55 -5.61 -6.35
C TYR A 621 -5.53 -6.09 -4.91
N ILE A 622 -5.69 -7.40 -4.72
CA ILE A 622 -5.75 -8.05 -3.42
C ILE A 622 -4.72 -9.17 -3.39
N TYR A 623 -3.95 -9.17 -2.35
CA TYR A 623 -2.99 -10.22 -2.02
C TYR A 623 -3.41 -10.90 -0.71
N PRO A 624 -3.04 -12.09 -0.40
CA PRO A 624 -2.13 -13.02 -1.07
C PRO A 624 -2.84 -14.05 -1.96
N TYR A 625 -2.08 -15.11 -2.34
CA TYR A 625 -2.55 -16.25 -3.13
C TYR A 625 -3.82 -16.92 -2.58
N LYS A 626 -3.91 -17.12 -1.26
CA LYS A 626 -5.01 -17.83 -0.62
C LYS A 626 -5.32 -17.30 0.78
N ILE A 627 -6.59 -17.21 1.11
CA ILE A 627 -7.05 -16.79 2.43
C ILE A 627 -8.08 -17.80 2.94
N ASN A 628 -7.83 -18.39 4.13
CA ASN A 628 -8.74 -19.37 4.75
C ASN A 628 -9.24 -20.46 3.78
N ASN A 629 -8.34 -21.07 3.03
CA ASN A 629 -8.64 -22.08 2.00
C ASN A 629 -9.43 -21.58 0.78
N LEU A 630 -9.74 -20.29 0.69
CA LEU A 630 -10.30 -19.67 -0.50
C LEU A 630 -9.18 -19.01 -1.30
N TYR A 631 -9.16 -19.21 -2.62
CA TYR A 631 -8.21 -18.53 -3.48
C TYR A 631 -8.40 -17.01 -3.39
N GLY A 632 -7.32 -16.29 -3.15
CA GLY A 632 -7.29 -14.84 -3.21
C GLY A 632 -7.62 -14.36 -4.61
N LYS A 633 -8.43 -13.32 -4.73
CA LYS A 633 -8.62 -12.61 -6.00
C LYS A 633 -7.53 -11.58 -6.14
N LYS A 634 -6.85 -11.55 -7.28
CA LYS A 634 -5.80 -10.55 -7.56
C LYS A 634 -6.36 -9.14 -7.79
N PHE A 635 -7.66 -8.99 -7.99
CA PHE A 635 -8.31 -7.69 -8.16
C PHE A 635 -9.80 -7.73 -7.78
N ASP A 636 -10.32 -6.56 -7.41
CA ASP A 636 -11.73 -6.35 -7.14
C ASP A 636 -12.46 -5.91 -8.43
N LYS A 637 -13.62 -6.52 -8.70
CA LYS A 637 -14.43 -6.25 -9.88
C LYS A 637 -15.23 -4.94 -9.83
N ALA A 638 -15.29 -4.28 -8.68
CA ALA A 638 -16.08 -3.08 -8.50
C ALA A 638 -15.21 -1.82 -8.34
N THR A 639 -15.65 -0.74 -8.96
CA THR A 639 -15.02 0.59 -8.76
C THR A 639 -15.21 1.06 -7.33
N ASN A 640 -14.25 1.84 -6.85
CA ASN A 640 -14.19 2.30 -5.48
C ASN A 640 -13.68 3.76 -5.40
N ASN A 641 -12.80 4.04 -4.47
CA ASN A 641 -12.17 5.35 -4.25
C ASN A 641 -11.04 5.67 -5.24
N GLN A 642 -10.80 4.83 -6.25
CA GLN A 642 -9.64 4.96 -7.14
C GLN A 642 -9.64 6.28 -7.92
N ASP A 643 -10.79 6.88 -8.19
CA ASP A 643 -10.85 8.12 -8.97
C ASP A 643 -10.21 9.33 -8.25
N TRP A 644 -9.99 9.24 -6.94
CA TRP A 644 -9.15 10.19 -6.21
C TRP A 644 -7.70 10.23 -6.70
N ILE A 645 -7.22 9.18 -7.34
CA ILE A 645 -5.88 9.10 -7.93
C ILE A 645 -5.68 10.22 -8.95
N ILE A 646 -6.70 10.53 -9.75
CA ILE A 646 -6.65 11.61 -10.75
C ILE A 646 -6.38 12.96 -10.06
N TYR A 647 -7.16 13.26 -9.02
CA TYR A 647 -6.97 14.48 -8.24
C TYR A 647 -5.54 14.60 -7.67
N TYR A 648 -5.04 13.52 -7.07
CA TYR A 648 -3.71 13.56 -6.47
C TYR A 648 -2.59 13.67 -7.51
N ASN A 649 -2.70 12.97 -8.63
CA ASN A 649 -1.72 13.10 -9.72
C ASN A 649 -1.68 14.52 -10.27
N LEU A 650 -2.83 15.12 -10.58
CA LEU A 650 -2.89 16.47 -11.13
C LEU A 650 -2.44 17.54 -10.13
N MET A 651 -2.60 17.35 -8.82
CA MET A 651 -2.30 18.35 -7.80
C MET A 651 -0.91 18.21 -7.16
N TYR A 652 -0.31 17.01 -7.12
CA TYR A 652 0.89 16.75 -6.31
C TYR A 652 2.03 16.07 -7.07
N ASN A 653 1.83 15.65 -8.33
CA ASN A 653 2.87 15.07 -9.15
C ASN A 653 3.55 16.12 -10.02
N ASP A 654 4.77 16.51 -9.69
CA ASP A 654 5.53 17.55 -10.41
C ASP A 654 6.03 17.05 -11.78
N GLU A 655 6.01 15.75 -12.04
CA GLU A 655 6.44 15.16 -13.31
C GLU A 655 5.28 14.83 -14.23
N PHE A 656 4.07 15.14 -13.80
CA PHE A 656 2.89 14.89 -14.58
C PHE A 656 2.95 15.66 -15.91
N ASN A 657 2.74 14.94 -17.01
CA ASN A 657 2.77 15.49 -18.36
C ASN A 657 4.05 16.27 -18.78
N LYS A 658 5.19 16.00 -18.13
CA LYS A 658 6.47 16.49 -18.69
C LYS A 658 6.72 15.84 -20.04
N PRO A 659 7.19 16.61 -21.05
CA PRO A 659 7.49 16.04 -22.37
C PRO A 659 8.51 14.92 -22.21
N PHE A 660 8.23 13.81 -22.89
CA PHE A 660 9.15 12.68 -22.95
C PHE A 660 10.36 13.07 -23.81
N ASN A 661 11.50 13.31 -23.18
CA ASN A 661 12.75 13.56 -23.89
C ASN A 661 13.26 12.27 -24.51
N ARG A 662 13.10 12.12 -25.83
CA ARG A 662 13.65 11.00 -26.61
C ARG A 662 15.18 11.01 -26.71
N THR A 663 15.83 12.12 -26.40
CA THR A 663 17.29 12.28 -26.43
C THR A 663 17.84 12.15 -25.01
N LEU A 664 18.45 10.99 -24.75
CA LEU A 664 19.38 10.86 -23.62
C LEU A 664 20.69 11.51 -24.09
N ASP A 665 20.96 12.71 -23.64
CA ASP A 665 22.32 13.21 -23.60
C ASP A 665 23.12 12.30 -22.65
N SER A 666 24.18 11.75 -23.21
CA SER A 666 25.10 10.83 -22.58
C SER A 666 26.08 11.54 -21.63
N ASN A 667 25.59 12.37 -20.71
CA ASN A 667 26.46 13.02 -19.70
C ASN A 667 25.63 13.50 -18.51
N ASP A 668 25.20 12.59 -17.67
CA ASP A 668 24.91 12.90 -16.27
C ASP A 668 25.38 11.73 -15.39
N ASN A 669 26.70 11.68 -15.24
CA ASN A 669 27.35 11.06 -14.10
C ASN A 669 27.22 12.04 -12.93
N THR A 670 26.10 12.02 -12.24
CA THR A 670 25.98 12.67 -10.94
C THR A 670 25.60 11.63 -9.91
N ASP A 671 26.50 11.46 -9.00
CA ASP A 671 26.55 10.62 -7.82
C ASP A 671 25.21 10.37 -7.15
N ILE A 672 24.80 9.11 -7.14
CA ILE A 672 23.71 8.60 -6.30
C ILE A 672 24.37 7.99 -5.05
N TYR A 673 24.44 8.76 -3.97
CA TYR A 673 24.69 8.26 -2.63
C TYR A 673 23.40 8.30 -1.79
#